data_03c1a4ac38b2a54024262fc2b9f304dd
#
_entry.id   03c1a4ac38b2a54024262fc2b9f304dd
#
_cell.length_a   1.000
_cell.length_b   1.000
_cell.length_c   1.000
_cell.angle_alpha   90.00
_cell.angle_beta   90.00
_cell.angle_gamma   90.00
#
_symmetry.space_group_name_H-M   'P 1'
#
loop_
_entity.id
_entity.type
_entity.pdbx_description
1 polymer ?
#
loop_
_entity_poly.entity_id
_entity_poly.type
_entity_poly.pdbx_seq_one_letter_code
_entity_poly.pdbx_strand_id
1 'polypeptide(L)'
;METTSAPIPCPSSAAAVANATSTSDGLFFGVLPGVARPFREPGVGALDVVSFPPGVNPPVFDTNPERIRVQSTGQAGALAMAVDVGDRVDGLVGVLDYAFGAFSLLPDLGLSPVIVPGSLPSAVSVAKPTEITIGGFNLLRFFDEVNAPGISDPVLTPAALANRLKKTANAICAYVRTPDILGVVEVENLDVLQRLADGINAGDTQTPGACAGNPQYQAYLEEGNDVGGIDVGFLVSTAEVAPGKPRVQVLEIVQAGKDTTLANPDGSTSLLNDRPSLLMRARVNQANGAHYDVTVIANHLRSLTDVNATTPGSNGWATDGARVRAKRAAQAKYLAELIEARQQANPGERIVLLGDFNAFEFNDGYADMMGVITGREAGPSEVLEYVDSPVSVPLTNLAVLSPAGERYSFSFDGNAQSLDHMVVNQALLYSTAGVRAEHARINADFGEDNFGDFTVPVRVSDHDPVVLFLDESSFATADLAASVIATNASVTIGQPVGFGVGVSNGGPDTAAPVTLSLSLDAPVAALAVTPSAGWTCDAPVLLAQATTVACRTSALAAGATGTVSVQVPTDREFGGRTLVLSAQVSSLMTDLDPGNNTGTGSAQVTASADLAAFVLAPKGPLNTKKTAGFGIGVANAGPHDARDAVLVIAVNAPKSAAVSIDGSPSCVNASDTPTLSTWRCTMPAWYGRGRVDAYLVTVNPYHAQPDTALSVGASFQSTTTDPNPGNNTAAAAVRVVGATALQ
;
A
#
# COMPACT_ATOMS: atom_id res chain seq x y z
N MET A 1 36.08 29.99 17.61
CA MET A 1 35.40 28.70 17.28
C MET A 1 33.92 28.99 17.10
N GLU A 2 33.31 28.39 16.14
CA GLU A 2 31.85 28.42 15.96
C GLU A 2 31.28 27.09 16.49
N THR A 3 30.28 27.15 17.35
CA THR A 3 29.68 25.95 17.99
C THR A 3 28.76 25.20 17.03
N THR A 4 28.81 23.87 17.06
CA THR A 4 28.05 23.00 16.14
C THR A 4 27.11 22.05 16.89
N SER A 5 27.29 21.89 18.20
CA SER A 5 26.31 21.31 19.13
C SER A 5 26.43 21.98 20.49
N ALA A 6 25.32 22.12 21.16
CA ALA A 6 25.23 22.59 22.51
C ALA A 6 25.56 21.49 23.53
N PRO A 7 25.79 21.84 24.81
CA PRO A 7 26.06 20.87 25.86
C PRO A 7 24.98 19.81 26.03
N ILE A 8 25.42 18.59 26.35
CA ILE A 8 24.54 17.43 26.58
C ILE A 8 23.84 17.53 27.94
N PRO A 9 22.57 17.06 28.06
CA PRO A 9 21.85 17.07 29.31
C PRO A 9 22.47 16.13 30.35
N CYS A 10 22.56 16.61 31.56
CA CYS A 10 22.99 15.82 32.71
C CYS A 10 22.09 16.12 33.89
N PRO A 11 20.94 15.40 34.07
CA PRO A 11 20.14 15.54 35.29
C PRO A 11 21.00 15.19 36.50
N SER A 12 21.32 16.14 37.33
CA SER A 12 22.28 15.99 38.43
C SER A 12 21.73 15.20 39.63
N SER A 13 20.41 14.94 39.70
CA SER A 13 19.74 14.23 40.77
C SER A 13 18.31 13.84 40.44
N ALA A 14 17.70 12.93 41.23
CA ALA A 14 16.28 12.64 41.17
C ALA A 14 15.40 13.90 41.35
N ALA A 15 15.85 14.84 42.14
CA ALA A 15 15.17 16.12 42.32
C ALA A 15 15.20 17.00 41.06
N ALA A 16 16.29 16.96 40.29
CA ALA A 16 16.37 17.63 38.98
C ALA A 16 15.39 17.04 37.99
N VAL A 17 15.32 15.72 37.93
CA VAL A 17 14.34 15.01 37.08
C VAL A 17 12.91 15.40 37.46
N ALA A 18 12.55 15.33 38.76
CA ALA A 18 11.22 15.68 39.23
C ALA A 18 10.84 17.17 39.01
N ASN A 19 11.82 18.05 38.91
CA ASN A 19 11.60 19.48 38.65
C ASN A 19 11.78 19.85 37.15
N ALA A 20 11.95 18.84 36.27
CA ALA A 20 12.22 19.04 34.84
C ALA A 20 13.35 20.05 34.60
N THR A 21 14.42 19.93 35.37
CA THR A 21 15.63 20.74 35.21
C THR A 21 16.81 19.88 34.84
N SER A 22 17.68 20.42 34.03
CA SER A 22 18.91 19.79 33.61
C SER A 22 20.08 20.76 33.68
N THR A 23 21.29 20.25 33.80
CA THR A 23 22.50 21.04 33.73
C THR A 23 23.43 20.42 32.68
N SER A 24 24.22 21.25 32.06
CA SER A 24 25.24 20.79 31.14
C SER A 24 26.39 20.11 31.89
N ASP A 25 26.95 19.06 31.31
CA ASP A 25 28.23 18.48 31.72
C ASP A 25 29.44 19.28 31.18
N GLY A 26 29.19 20.34 30.40
CA GLY A 26 30.19 21.20 29.81
C GLY A 26 30.80 20.65 28.53
N LEU A 27 30.29 19.56 27.98
CA LEU A 27 30.76 18.97 26.72
C LEU A 27 29.98 19.59 25.55
N PHE A 28 30.72 20.21 24.61
CA PHE A 28 30.15 20.72 23.37
C PHE A 28 31.18 20.56 22.22
N PHE A 29 30.72 20.81 21.00
CA PHE A 29 31.54 20.75 19.81
C PHE A 29 31.51 22.06 19.04
N GLY A 30 32.54 22.31 18.27
CA GLY A 30 32.62 23.46 17.39
C GLY A 30 33.64 23.26 16.28
N VAL A 31 33.68 24.18 15.34
CA VAL A 31 34.60 24.21 14.22
C VAL A 31 35.42 25.51 14.21
N LEU A 32 36.50 25.54 13.45
CA LEU A 32 37.24 26.79 13.22
C LEU A 32 36.39 27.76 12.38
N PRO A 33 36.57 29.08 12.55
CA PRO A 33 35.85 30.07 11.75
C PRO A 33 36.00 29.83 10.25
N GLY A 34 34.85 29.80 9.56
CA GLY A 34 34.82 29.57 8.11
C GLY A 34 34.74 28.09 7.69
N VAL A 35 34.77 27.16 8.64
CA VAL A 35 34.46 25.76 8.39
C VAL A 35 32.94 25.60 8.51
N ALA A 36 32.31 24.89 7.56
CA ALA A 36 30.86 24.66 7.58
C ALA A 36 30.46 23.79 8.77
N ARG A 37 29.21 23.95 9.25
CA ARG A 37 28.64 23.06 10.26
C ARG A 37 28.63 21.61 9.74
N PRO A 38 29.18 20.65 10.50
CA PRO A 38 29.18 19.25 10.13
C PRO A 38 27.77 18.65 10.18
N PHE A 39 27.48 17.80 9.20
CA PHE A 39 26.26 16.99 9.12
C PHE A 39 26.61 15.51 9.21
N ARG A 40 25.69 14.71 9.71
CA ARG A 40 25.78 13.25 9.62
C ARG A 40 25.72 12.82 8.15
N GLU A 41 26.66 11.97 7.74
CA GLU A 41 26.80 11.47 6.38
C GLU A 41 26.45 9.97 6.30
N PRO A 42 26.18 9.41 5.10
CA PRO A 42 25.82 7.99 4.93
C PRO A 42 26.89 7.03 5.48
N GLY A 43 26.44 5.92 6.04
CA GLY A 43 27.29 4.79 6.38
C GLY A 43 27.56 4.60 7.87
N VAL A 44 28.27 3.52 8.18
CA VAL A 44 28.72 3.17 9.53
C VAL A 44 29.82 4.11 9.99
N GLY A 45 29.80 4.55 11.26
CA GLY A 45 30.84 5.42 11.79
C GLY A 45 32.23 4.76 11.72
N ALA A 46 33.24 5.46 11.23
CA ALA A 46 34.60 4.94 11.06
C ALA A 46 35.24 4.47 12.40
N LEU A 47 34.73 4.99 13.52
CA LEU A 47 35.19 4.62 14.86
C LEU A 47 34.37 3.48 15.49
N ASP A 48 33.31 3.03 14.84
CA ASP A 48 32.46 1.97 15.35
C ASP A 48 33.14 0.60 15.18
N VAL A 49 33.19 -0.17 16.27
CA VAL A 49 33.78 -1.50 16.25
C VAL A 49 32.72 -2.51 15.83
N VAL A 50 32.45 -2.60 14.54
CA VAL A 50 31.48 -3.53 13.96
C VAL A 50 32.17 -4.43 12.95
N SER A 51 31.95 -5.76 13.06
CA SER A 51 32.46 -6.71 12.08
C SER A 51 31.54 -6.78 10.88
N PHE A 52 32.07 -6.64 9.69
CA PHE A 52 31.31 -6.79 8.45
C PHE A 52 31.32 -8.25 7.99
N PRO A 53 30.15 -8.87 7.73
CA PRO A 53 30.09 -10.18 7.12
C PRO A 53 30.78 -10.23 5.75
N PRO A 54 31.27 -11.40 5.29
CA PRO A 54 31.84 -11.52 3.95
C PRO A 54 30.85 -11.05 2.86
N GLY A 55 31.32 -10.13 2.00
CA GLY A 55 30.51 -9.57 0.90
C GLY A 55 29.66 -8.36 1.29
N VAL A 56 29.64 -7.97 2.55
CA VAL A 56 29.00 -6.73 3.02
C VAL A 56 30.08 -5.65 3.19
N ASN A 57 29.85 -4.51 2.55
CA ASN A 57 30.78 -3.37 2.56
C ASN A 57 29.97 -2.06 2.55
N PRO A 58 29.34 -1.70 3.68
CA PRO A 58 28.55 -0.49 3.78
C PRO A 58 29.41 0.77 3.57
N PRO A 59 28.80 1.90 3.22
CA PRO A 59 29.47 3.18 3.27
C PRO A 59 30.06 3.44 4.68
N VAL A 60 31.10 4.24 4.76
CA VAL A 60 31.75 4.61 6.02
C VAL A 60 31.69 6.11 6.20
N PHE A 61 31.13 6.53 7.32
CA PHE A 61 31.09 7.92 7.76
C PHE A 61 32.38 8.23 8.52
N ASP A 62 33.15 9.21 8.07
CA ASP A 62 34.46 9.56 8.66
C ASP A 62 34.37 10.29 10.02
N THR A 63 33.15 10.52 10.51
CA THR A 63 32.83 11.18 11.78
C THR A 63 33.14 12.68 11.82
N ASN A 64 33.35 13.32 10.68
CA ASN A 64 33.65 14.74 10.55
C ASN A 64 34.84 15.17 11.47
N PRO A 65 36.08 14.84 11.08
CA PRO A 65 37.28 15.07 11.92
C PRO A 65 37.63 16.55 12.13
N GLU A 66 37.00 17.47 11.40
CA GLU A 66 37.14 18.93 11.60
C GLU A 66 36.46 19.44 12.86
N ARG A 67 35.62 18.62 13.55
CA ARG A 67 34.98 18.97 14.81
C ARG A 67 36.02 19.03 15.94
N ILE A 68 35.92 20.06 16.73
CA ILE A 68 36.71 20.21 17.95
C ILE A 68 35.82 19.93 19.13
N ARG A 69 36.07 18.86 19.88
CA ARG A 69 35.41 18.55 21.14
C ARG A 69 35.96 19.46 22.22
N VAL A 70 35.09 20.07 23.00
CA VAL A 70 35.47 20.92 24.15
C VAL A 70 34.79 20.35 25.39
N GLN A 71 35.58 20.09 26.43
CA GLN A 71 35.10 19.71 27.76
C GLN A 71 35.38 20.85 28.70
N SER A 72 34.45 21.79 28.86
CA SER A 72 34.65 23.01 29.62
C SER A 72 34.81 22.77 31.12
N THR A 73 34.24 21.67 31.64
CA THR A 73 34.38 21.22 33.04
C THR A 73 35.58 20.29 33.26
N GLY A 74 36.39 20.03 32.25
CA GLY A 74 37.45 19.00 32.31
C GLY A 74 38.63 19.31 33.24
N GLN A 75 38.81 20.53 33.71
CA GLN A 75 39.77 20.91 34.73
C GLN A 75 39.16 21.10 36.11
N ALA A 76 39.87 20.74 37.18
CA ALA A 76 39.37 20.83 38.53
C ALA A 76 39.00 22.28 38.91
N GLY A 77 37.75 22.55 39.24
CA GLY A 77 37.26 23.88 39.56
C GLY A 77 36.75 24.69 38.35
N ALA A 78 36.74 24.09 37.16
CA ALA A 78 36.11 24.70 35.99
C ALA A 78 34.59 24.64 36.08
N LEU A 79 33.91 25.56 35.40
CA LEU A 79 32.46 25.61 35.27
C LEU A 79 32.06 25.28 33.87
N ALA A 80 30.86 24.71 33.73
CA ALA A 80 30.26 24.45 32.44
C ALA A 80 30.05 25.79 31.67
N MET A 81 30.47 25.82 30.42
CA MET A 81 30.18 26.92 29.52
C MET A 81 28.78 26.71 28.92
N ALA A 82 27.89 27.68 29.04
CA ALA A 82 26.61 27.71 28.37
C ALA A 82 26.84 28.25 26.93
N VAL A 83 26.56 27.46 25.94
CA VAL A 83 26.62 27.81 24.52
C VAL A 83 25.45 27.24 23.77
N ASP A 84 25.00 27.95 22.75
CA ASP A 84 24.05 27.46 21.75
C ASP A 84 24.79 27.16 20.44
N VAL A 85 24.17 26.44 19.52
CA VAL A 85 24.75 26.18 18.19
C VAL A 85 24.86 27.50 17.40
N GLY A 86 25.93 27.68 16.70
CA GLY A 86 26.22 28.92 15.96
C GLY A 86 26.85 30.04 16.81
N ASP A 87 27.01 29.85 18.11
CA ASP A 87 27.73 30.80 18.94
C ASP A 87 29.20 30.85 18.54
N ARG A 88 29.77 32.05 18.55
CA ARG A 88 31.20 32.23 18.38
C ARG A 88 31.89 32.36 19.73
N VAL A 89 32.81 31.45 20.00
CA VAL A 89 33.62 31.46 21.21
C VAL A 89 35.02 32.03 20.88
N ASP A 90 35.27 33.25 21.33
CA ASP A 90 36.52 33.96 21.13
C ASP A 90 37.44 33.82 22.34
N GLY A 91 38.74 33.67 22.10
CA GLY A 91 39.76 33.58 23.16
C GLY A 91 39.77 32.25 23.91
N LEU A 92 39.20 31.19 23.33
CA LEU A 92 39.26 29.85 23.89
C LEU A 92 40.71 29.30 23.78
N VAL A 93 41.34 29.11 24.91
CA VAL A 93 42.70 28.56 25.07
C VAL A 93 42.64 27.45 26.11
N GLY A 94 43.39 26.38 25.91
CA GLY A 94 43.41 25.26 26.83
C GLY A 94 44.40 24.17 26.42
N VAL A 95 44.41 23.10 27.18
CA VAL A 95 45.22 21.91 26.90
C VAL A 95 44.40 20.88 26.13
N LEU A 96 45.09 20.19 25.23
CA LEU A 96 44.51 19.06 24.53
C LEU A 96 44.69 17.78 25.36
N ASP A 97 43.60 17.15 25.73
CA ASP A 97 43.58 15.86 26.45
C ASP A 97 43.04 14.77 25.54
N TYR A 98 43.39 13.52 25.86
CA TYR A 98 42.86 12.34 25.19
C TYR A 98 42.26 11.39 26.22
N ALA A 99 40.93 11.33 26.26
CA ALA A 99 40.20 10.46 27.15
C ALA A 99 39.01 9.86 26.44
N PHE A 100 38.62 8.63 26.82
CA PHE A 100 37.43 7.93 26.29
C PHE A 100 37.44 7.82 24.75
N GLY A 101 38.62 7.66 24.14
CA GLY A 101 38.73 7.49 22.67
C GLY A 101 38.67 8.78 21.86
N ALA A 102 38.64 9.96 22.50
CA ALA A 102 38.48 11.23 21.81
C ALA A 102 39.47 12.30 22.31
N PHE A 103 39.93 13.16 21.43
CA PHE A 103 40.66 14.37 21.80
C PHE A 103 39.68 15.46 22.22
N SER A 104 39.96 16.12 23.36
CA SER A 104 39.16 17.21 23.90
C SER A 104 40.04 18.41 24.26
N LEU A 105 39.57 19.59 23.93
CA LEU A 105 40.16 20.82 24.42
C LEU A 105 39.58 21.08 25.83
N LEU A 106 40.45 21.17 26.83
CA LEU A 106 40.14 21.54 28.20
C LEU A 106 40.51 23.01 28.41
N PRO A 107 39.55 23.94 28.51
CA PRO A 107 39.82 25.35 28.65
C PRO A 107 40.62 25.67 29.91
N ASP A 108 41.59 26.60 29.80
CA ASP A 108 42.44 27.04 30.90
C ASP A 108 41.66 27.85 31.92
N LEU A 109 41.86 27.51 33.19
CA LEU A 109 41.30 28.27 34.32
C LEU A 109 41.83 29.69 34.34
N GLY A 110 40.97 30.66 34.65
CA GLY A 110 41.33 32.06 34.75
C GLY A 110 41.35 32.83 33.42
N LEU A 111 41.11 32.15 32.32
CA LEU A 111 40.77 32.80 31.05
C LEU A 111 39.25 32.82 30.91
N SER A 112 38.71 33.92 30.44
CA SER A 112 37.26 34.09 30.23
C SER A 112 36.99 34.21 28.73
N PRO A 113 36.75 33.11 28.04
CA PRO A 113 36.32 33.18 26.66
C PRO A 113 35.09 34.07 26.50
N VAL A 114 35.03 34.79 25.39
CA VAL A 114 33.85 35.60 25.07
C VAL A 114 32.93 34.80 24.17
N ILE A 115 31.72 34.56 24.65
CA ILE A 115 30.65 33.91 23.85
C ILE A 115 29.85 35.01 23.17
N VAL A 116 29.81 34.99 21.85
CA VAL A 116 29.00 35.88 21.04
C VAL A 116 27.82 35.07 20.49
N PRO A 117 26.57 35.34 20.91
CA PRO A 117 25.40 34.60 20.48
C PRO A 117 25.25 34.60 18.97
N GLY A 118 24.94 33.43 18.41
CA GLY A 118 24.78 33.21 16.97
C GLY A 118 23.40 32.74 16.55
N SER A 119 22.75 31.91 17.37
CA SER A 119 21.42 31.36 17.03
C SER A 119 20.29 32.18 17.62
N LEU A 120 19.23 32.33 16.83
CA LEU A 120 17.95 32.88 17.27
C LEU A 120 16.84 31.86 16.95
N PRO A 121 15.85 31.72 17.83
CA PRO A 121 14.72 30.84 17.55
C PRO A 121 13.95 31.34 16.33
N SER A 122 13.53 30.41 15.46
CA SER A 122 12.73 30.75 14.30
C SER A 122 11.48 29.87 14.20
N ALA A 123 10.38 30.52 13.87
CA ALA A 123 9.09 29.85 13.64
C ALA A 123 8.99 29.37 12.20
N VAL A 124 8.14 28.35 12.00
CA VAL A 124 7.68 28.01 10.65
C VAL A 124 6.89 29.17 10.03
N SER A 125 6.74 29.19 8.72
CA SER A 125 5.94 30.18 8.01
C SER A 125 4.48 30.20 8.48
N VAL A 126 3.82 31.34 8.33
CA VAL A 126 2.38 31.41 8.50
C VAL A 126 1.69 30.69 7.35
N ALA A 127 0.79 29.78 7.65
CA ALA A 127 0.01 29.06 6.64
C ALA A 127 -0.86 30.04 5.82
N LYS A 128 -0.94 29.81 4.52
CA LYS A 128 -1.91 30.51 3.67
C LYS A 128 -3.32 29.99 3.95
N PRO A 129 -4.37 30.77 3.69
CA PRO A 129 -5.76 30.32 3.87
C PRO A 129 -6.13 29.05 3.08
N THR A 130 -5.38 28.74 2.02
CA THR A 130 -5.55 27.56 1.16
C THR A 130 -4.68 26.38 1.60
N GLU A 131 -3.89 26.52 2.65
CA GLU A 131 -3.00 25.46 3.11
C GLU A 131 -3.62 24.65 4.24
N ILE A 132 -3.40 23.35 4.17
CA ILE A 132 -3.53 22.40 5.26
C ILE A 132 -2.17 22.23 5.91
N THR A 133 -2.14 22.16 7.24
CA THR A 133 -0.90 22.02 8.01
C THR A 133 -0.91 20.73 8.84
N ILE A 134 0.17 19.93 8.71
CA ILE A 134 0.34 18.70 9.47
C ILE A 134 1.73 18.74 10.11
N GLY A 135 1.81 18.68 11.43
CA GLY A 135 3.06 18.76 12.18
C GLY A 135 3.48 17.42 12.78
N GLY A 136 4.79 17.27 13.03
CA GLY A 136 5.39 16.20 13.83
C GLY A 136 6.27 16.81 14.91
N PHE A 137 6.17 16.34 16.16
CA PHE A 137 6.94 16.88 17.28
C PHE A 137 7.26 15.80 18.33
N ASN A 138 8.54 15.54 18.54
CA ASN A 138 9.02 14.80 19.71
C ASN A 138 9.03 15.74 20.92
N LEU A 139 8.29 15.41 21.99
CA LEU A 139 8.10 16.25 23.18
C LEU A 139 9.09 15.93 24.30
N LEU A 140 10.09 15.10 24.06
CA LEU A 140 11.13 14.71 25.02
C LEU A 140 10.55 14.25 26.35
N ARG A 141 10.09 13.00 26.44
CA ARG A 141 9.66 12.35 27.69
C ARG A 141 8.69 13.25 28.48
N PHE A 142 7.54 13.55 27.87
CA PHE A 142 6.55 14.45 28.41
C PHE A 142 5.67 13.74 29.45
N PHE A 143 6.19 13.68 30.70
CA PHE A 143 5.60 12.97 31.83
C PHE A 143 4.74 13.87 32.69
N ASP A 144 3.85 13.26 33.49
CA ASP A 144 2.98 13.93 34.46
C ASP A 144 3.49 13.80 35.90
N GLU A 145 2.63 14.10 36.90
CA GLU A 145 2.93 14.03 38.34
C GLU A 145 2.43 12.74 39.00
N VAL A 146 1.97 11.76 38.22
CA VAL A 146 1.38 10.52 38.72
C VAL A 146 2.25 9.35 38.27
N ASN A 147 2.71 8.51 39.19
CA ASN A 147 3.44 7.29 38.85
C ASN A 147 2.50 6.25 38.26
N ALA A 148 2.70 5.87 37.02
CA ALA A 148 1.88 4.88 36.36
C ALA A 148 2.30 3.44 36.79
N PRO A 149 1.35 2.58 37.20
CA PRO A 149 1.66 1.26 37.68
C PRO A 149 2.28 0.37 36.57
N GLY A 150 3.47 -0.18 36.84
CA GLY A 150 4.11 -1.17 35.96
C GLY A 150 5.04 -0.60 34.90
N ILE A 151 5.18 0.71 34.82
CA ILE A 151 6.18 1.40 34.00
C ILE A 151 7.22 2.10 34.88
N SER A 152 8.34 2.49 34.27
CA SER A 152 9.44 3.17 34.96
C SER A 152 9.52 4.62 34.48
N ASP A 153 8.48 5.38 34.79
CA ASP A 153 8.32 6.78 34.41
C ASP A 153 8.91 7.75 35.45
N PRO A 154 9.51 8.85 35.00
CA PRO A 154 9.82 9.97 35.88
C PRO A 154 8.54 10.71 36.32
N VAL A 155 8.38 10.92 37.64
CA VAL A 155 7.25 11.66 38.21
C VAL A 155 7.63 13.11 38.44
N LEU A 156 6.93 14.04 37.81
CA LEU A 156 7.21 15.47 37.95
C LEU A 156 6.54 16.05 39.20
N THR A 157 7.09 17.18 39.69
CA THR A 157 6.34 17.99 40.63
C THR A 157 5.21 18.75 39.91
N PRO A 158 4.07 19.01 40.54
CA PRO A 158 2.97 19.77 39.94
C PRO A 158 3.40 21.13 39.38
N ALA A 159 4.36 21.78 40.01
CA ALA A 159 4.90 23.07 39.55
C ALA A 159 5.74 22.90 38.27
N ALA A 160 6.56 21.86 38.21
CA ALA A 160 7.37 21.54 37.02
C ALA A 160 6.48 21.21 35.81
N LEU A 161 5.47 20.37 36.02
CA LEU A 161 4.53 20.04 34.95
C LEU A 161 3.76 21.28 34.46
N ALA A 162 3.24 22.12 35.37
CA ALA A 162 2.56 23.36 34.97
C ALA A 162 3.47 24.28 34.15
N ASN A 163 4.74 24.38 34.50
CA ASN A 163 5.71 25.15 33.73
C ASN A 163 6.03 24.52 32.36
N ARG A 164 6.21 23.20 32.30
CA ARG A 164 6.42 22.48 31.03
C ARG A 164 5.22 22.64 30.09
N LEU A 165 4.00 22.47 30.61
CA LEU A 165 2.77 22.66 29.82
C LEU A 165 2.73 24.07 29.21
N LYS A 166 3.01 25.12 29.97
CA LYS A 166 3.04 26.49 29.47
C LYS A 166 4.14 26.74 28.44
N LYS A 167 5.35 26.24 28.70
CA LYS A 167 6.50 26.40 27.82
C LYS A 167 6.24 25.69 26.49
N THR A 168 5.75 24.45 26.53
CA THR A 168 5.42 23.65 25.34
C THR A 168 4.23 24.23 24.57
N ALA A 169 3.18 24.70 25.28
CA ALA A 169 2.07 25.42 24.66
C ALA A 169 2.57 26.67 23.91
N ASN A 170 3.48 27.44 24.53
CA ASN A 170 4.07 28.61 23.90
C ASN A 170 4.87 28.24 22.62
N ALA A 171 5.66 27.15 22.66
CA ALA A 171 6.41 26.66 21.50
C ALA A 171 5.46 26.26 20.36
N ILE A 172 4.41 25.50 20.66
CA ILE A 172 3.41 25.07 19.67
C ILE A 172 2.68 26.28 19.06
N CYS A 173 2.27 27.25 19.88
CA CYS A 173 1.52 28.41 19.38
C CYS A 173 2.39 29.41 18.61
N ALA A 174 3.55 29.78 19.16
CA ALA A 174 4.36 30.86 18.59
C ALA A 174 5.26 30.41 17.44
N TYR A 175 5.75 29.16 17.49
CA TYR A 175 6.78 28.68 16.58
C TYR A 175 6.31 27.58 15.64
N VAL A 176 5.56 26.60 16.12
CA VAL A 176 4.95 25.52 15.28
C VAL A 176 3.65 26.03 14.64
N ARG A 177 3.04 27.10 15.19
CA ARG A 177 1.85 27.79 14.67
C ARG A 177 0.59 26.95 14.59
N THR A 178 0.39 26.10 15.60
CA THR A 178 -0.84 25.30 15.80
C THR A 178 -1.32 24.60 14.50
N PRO A 179 -0.59 23.62 13.98
CA PRO A 179 -1.01 22.89 12.78
C PRO A 179 -2.41 22.28 12.93
N ASP A 180 -3.11 22.07 11.82
CA ASP A 180 -4.43 21.42 11.79
C ASP A 180 -4.41 20.04 12.47
N ILE A 181 -3.33 19.29 12.23
CA ILE A 181 -3.02 17.99 12.84
C ILE A 181 -1.58 18.05 13.32
N LEU A 182 -1.34 17.76 14.59
CA LEU A 182 0.00 17.65 15.17
C LEU A 182 0.18 16.24 15.75
N GLY A 183 0.98 15.41 15.09
CA GLY A 183 1.46 14.15 15.65
C GLY A 183 2.54 14.42 16.67
N VAL A 184 2.42 13.80 17.83
CA VAL A 184 3.39 13.95 18.93
C VAL A 184 3.92 12.59 19.34
N VAL A 185 5.19 12.55 19.76
CA VAL A 185 5.82 11.35 20.31
C VAL A 185 6.52 11.69 21.62
N GLU A 186 6.87 10.65 22.38
CA GLU A 186 7.41 10.78 23.74
C GLU A 186 6.46 11.44 24.73
N VAL A 187 5.18 11.13 24.64
CA VAL A 187 4.15 11.55 25.58
C VAL A 187 3.76 10.36 26.44
N GLU A 188 3.61 10.59 27.76
CA GLU A 188 3.34 9.50 28.69
C GLU A 188 1.96 8.88 28.49
N ASN A 189 0.90 9.72 28.46
CA ASN A 189 -0.46 9.22 28.41
C ASN A 189 -1.44 10.25 27.83
N LEU A 190 -2.70 9.83 27.63
CA LEU A 190 -3.74 10.69 27.08
C LEU A 190 -4.07 11.88 28.01
N ASP A 191 -4.00 11.70 29.37
CA ASP A 191 -4.35 12.77 30.31
C ASP A 191 -3.40 13.97 30.19
N VAL A 192 -2.08 13.71 30.20
CA VAL A 192 -1.09 14.79 30.07
C VAL A 192 -1.16 15.46 28.71
N LEU A 193 -1.45 14.69 27.64
CA LEU A 193 -1.62 15.25 26.30
C LEU A 193 -2.88 16.11 26.20
N GLN A 194 -3.99 15.71 26.84
CA GLN A 194 -5.21 16.50 26.87
C GLN A 194 -4.99 17.80 27.70
N ARG A 195 -4.25 17.73 28.78
CA ARG A 195 -3.89 18.93 29.59
C ARG A 195 -3.04 19.91 28.78
N LEU A 196 -2.16 19.45 27.92
CA LEU A 196 -1.43 20.31 26.97
C LEU A 196 -2.39 20.96 25.97
N ALA A 197 -3.33 20.20 25.42
CA ALA A 197 -4.37 20.70 24.52
C ALA A 197 -5.22 21.78 25.20
N ASP A 198 -5.66 21.53 26.43
CA ASP A 198 -6.47 22.46 27.22
C ASP A 198 -5.71 23.76 27.50
N GLY A 199 -4.43 23.68 27.81
CA GLY A 199 -3.55 24.85 28.01
C GLY A 199 -3.42 25.69 26.73
N ILE A 200 -3.23 25.04 25.57
CA ILE A 200 -3.20 25.70 24.26
C ILE A 200 -4.54 26.39 23.98
N ASN A 201 -5.64 25.68 24.16
CA ASN A 201 -7.01 26.18 23.94
C ASN A 201 -7.37 27.36 24.87
N ALA A 202 -6.88 27.34 26.10
CA ALA A 202 -7.05 28.43 27.03
C ALA A 202 -6.11 29.63 26.79
N GLY A 203 -5.10 29.45 25.92
CA GLY A 203 -4.04 30.44 25.72
C GLY A 203 -3.08 30.56 26.91
N ASP A 204 -2.98 29.51 27.74
CA ASP A 204 -2.07 29.48 28.91
C ASP A 204 -0.62 29.23 28.47
N THR A 205 0.00 30.30 27.98
CA THR A 205 1.36 30.30 27.41
C THR A 205 2.25 31.28 28.20
N GLN A 206 3.56 31.18 28.03
CA GLN A 206 4.53 32.12 28.56
C GLN A 206 4.36 33.53 27.96
N THR A 207 4.01 33.59 26.67
CA THR A 207 3.82 34.84 25.93
C THR A 207 2.33 35.11 25.75
N PRO A 208 1.77 36.12 26.35
CA PRO A 208 0.34 36.49 26.20
C PRO A 208 -0.01 36.67 24.70
N GLY A 209 -1.08 36.01 24.27
CA GLY A 209 -1.57 36.09 22.91
C GLY A 209 -0.82 35.20 21.89
N ALA A 210 0.13 34.37 22.29
CA ALA A 210 0.82 33.46 21.42
C ALA A 210 -0.14 32.49 20.68
N CYS A 211 -1.21 32.02 21.36
CA CYS A 211 -2.28 31.17 20.82
C CYS A 211 -3.51 31.95 20.32
N ALA A 212 -3.32 33.09 19.69
CA ALA A 212 -4.43 33.94 19.22
C ALA A 212 -5.42 33.23 18.28
N GLY A 213 -4.99 32.18 17.59
CA GLY A 213 -5.81 31.38 16.63
C GLY A 213 -6.74 30.36 17.28
N ASN A 214 -6.59 30.06 18.58
CA ASN A 214 -7.29 29.02 19.34
C ASN A 214 -7.75 27.81 18.48
N PRO A 215 -6.93 26.77 18.33
CA PRO A 215 -7.22 25.63 17.44
C PRO A 215 -8.33 24.74 17.99
N GLN A 216 -8.74 24.90 19.25
CA GLN A 216 -9.62 23.98 19.99
C GLN A 216 -9.13 22.53 19.87
N TYR A 217 -7.87 22.30 20.17
CA TYR A 217 -7.26 20.99 20.09
C TYR A 217 -7.97 19.96 20.95
N GLN A 218 -8.18 18.79 20.35
CA GLN A 218 -8.55 17.56 21.03
C GLN A 218 -7.37 16.57 20.94
N ALA A 219 -7.08 15.90 22.05
CA ALA A 219 -6.01 14.90 22.12
C ALA A 219 -6.52 13.51 21.79
N TYR A 220 -5.63 12.71 21.16
CA TYR A 220 -5.82 11.29 20.87
C TYR A 220 -4.50 10.56 21.15
N LEU A 221 -4.55 9.49 21.91
CA LEU A 221 -3.41 8.63 22.23
C LEU A 221 -3.94 7.26 22.63
N GLU A 222 -3.22 6.21 22.23
CA GLU A 222 -3.44 4.84 22.67
C GLU A 222 -2.16 4.33 23.32
N GLU A 223 -2.26 3.77 24.52
CA GLU A 223 -1.12 3.23 25.27
C GLU A 223 -0.39 2.12 24.49
N GLY A 224 0.93 2.23 24.41
CA GLY A 224 1.81 1.30 23.73
C GLY A 224 2.33 0.16 24.58
N ASN A 225 3.59 -0.22 24.31
CA ASN A 225 4.30 -1.31 24.98
C ASN A 225 5.60 -0.83 25.64
N ASP A 226 5.89 0.46 25.61
CA ASP A 226 7.15 1.00 26.14
C ASP A 226 7.19 0.92 27.67
N VAL A 227 8.19 0.21 28.18
CA VAL A 227 8.38 0.07 29.64
C VAL A 227 8.83 1.36 30.34
N GLY A 228 9.27 2.35 29.56
CA GLY A 228 9.62 3.69 30.00
C GLY A 228 8.43 4.65 29.96
N GLY A 229 7.26 4.20 29.47
CA GLY A 229 6.01 4.95 29.47
C GLY A 229 5.96 6.11 28.50
N ILE A 230 6.50 5.96 27.28
CA ILE A 230 6.39 6.99 26.24
C ILE A 230 5.63 6.45 25.04
N ASP A 231 4.64 7.20 24.58
CA ASP A 231 3.71 6.81 23.56
C ASP A 231 3.61 7.82 22.42
N VAL A 232 2.73 7.51 21.46
CA VAL A 232 2.47 8.28 20.24
C VAL A 232 1.04 8.80 20.28
N GLY A 233 0.85 10.09 19.98
CA GLY A 233 -0.46 10.72 20.03
C GLY A 233 -0.66 11.79 18.94
N PHE A 234 -1.86 12.37 18.94
CA PHE A 234 -2.23 13.49 18.08
C PHE A 234 -2.91 14.61 18.88
N LEU A 235 -2.63 15.85 18.50
CA LEU A 235 -3.46 17.03 18.77
C LEU A 235 -4.14 17.44 17.47
N VAL A 236 -5.48 17.54 17.49
CA VAL A 236 -6.30 17.76 16.29
C VAL A 236 -7.14 19.00 16.43
N SER A 237 -7.04 19.92 15.48
CA SER A 237 -7.82 21.16 15.49
C SER A 237 -9.31 20.90 15.22
N THR A 238 -10.15 21.20 16.21
CA THR A 238 -11.60 21.09 16.10
C THR A 238 -12.31 22.44 15.97
N ALA A 239 -11.55 23.55 15.84
CA ALA A 239 -12.13 24.86 15.60
C ALA A 239 -13.05 24.84 14.37
N GLU A 240 -14.26 25.41 14.50
CA GLU A 240 -15.22 25.39 13.40
C GLU A 240 -14.79 26.32 12.25
N VAL A 241 -14.73 25.78 11.05
CA VAL A 241 -14.53 26.56 9.80
C VAL A 241 -15.85 27.06 9.23
N ALA A 242 -16.96 26.40 9.61
CA ALA A 242 -18.34 26.79 9.32
C ALA A 242 -19.24 26.18 10.41
N PRO A 243 -20.47 26.69 10.64
CA PRO A 243 -21.36 26.17 11.69
C PRO A 243 -21.53 24.64 11.61
N GLY A 244 -21.16 23.96 12.68
CA GLY A 244 -21.19 22.49 12.79
C GLY A 244 -20.13 21.73 11.96
N LYS A 245 -19.14 22.43 11.39
CA LYS A 245 -18.03 21.82 10.64
C LYS A 245 -16.69 22.13 11.31
N PRO A 246 -16.11 21.19 12.07
CA PRO A 246 -14.78 21.34 12.62
C PRO A 246 -13.73 21.40 11.50
N ARG A 247 -12.62 22.10 11.75
CA ARG A 247 -11.48 22.15 10.79
C ARG A 247 -11.02 20.74 10.46
N VAL A 248 -10.85 19.88 11.46
CA VAL A 248 -10.52 18.47 11.25
C VAL A 248 -11.60 17.60 11.89
N GLN A 249 -12.15 16.71 11.07
CA GLN A 249 -13.03 15.64 11.51
C GLN A 249 -12.24 14.32 11.51
N VAL A 250 -12.03 13.75 12.67
CA VAL A 250 -11.42 12.42 12.80
C VAL A 250 -12.44 11.37 12.34
N LEU A 251 -12.06 10.55 11.37
CA LEU A 251 -12.89 9.48 10.81
C LEU A 251 -12.56 8.13 11.45
N GLU A 252 -11.28 7.92 11.80
CA GLU A 252 -10.79 6.67 12.36
C GLU A 252 -9.48 6.93 13.11
N ILE A 253 -9.28 6.23 14.24
CA ILE A 253 -7.99 6.10 14.93
C ILE A 253 -7.71 4.64 15.18
N VAL A 254 -6.52 4.16 14.83
CA VAL A 254 -6.10 2.77 14.99
C VAL A 254 -4.64 2.71 15.41
N GLN A 255 -4.35 2.00 16.49
CA GLN A 255 -2.98 1.64 16.86
C GLN A 255 -2.53 0.42 16.03
N ALA A 256 -1.45 0.57 15.25
CA ALA A 256 -0.97 -0.46 14.33
C ALA A 256 0.21 -1.24 14.94
N GLY A 257 0.11 -2.56 14.95
CA GLY A 257 1.22 -3.45 15.28
C GLY A 257 1.54 -3.61 16.77
N LYS A 258 0.60 -3.33 17.68
CA LYS A 258 0.81 -3.47 19.13
C LYS A 258 1.26 -4.88 19.53
N ASP A 259 0.63 -5.90 18.97
CA ASP A 259 0.90 -7.31 19.30
C ASP A 259 1.85 -7.99 18.29
N THR A 260 2.43 -7.22 17.37
CA THR A 260 3.38 -7.77 16.39
C THR A 260 4.67 -8.18 17.07
N THR A 261 5.18 -9.37 16.71
CA THR A 261 6.37 -9.95 17.33
C THR A 261 7.53 -10.09 16.36
N LEU A 262 8.75 -9.98 16.90
CA LEU A 262 10.02 -10.31 16.26
C LEU A 262 10.44 -11.71 16.70
N ALA A 263 10.76 -12.60 15.76
CA ALA A 263 11.34 -13.90 16.05
C ALA A 263 12.80 -13.74 16.49
N ASN A 264 13.16 -14.39 17.61
CA ASN A 264 14.52 -14.38 18.12
C ASN A 264 15.30 -15.64 17.67
N PRO A 265 16.63 -15.60 17.63
CA PRO A 265 17.46 -16.75 17.20
C PRO A 265 17.32 -18.01 18.08
N ASP A 266 16.94 -17.88 19.35
CA ASP A 266 16.68 -19.00 20.27
C ASP A 266 15.30 -19.64 20.08
N GLY A 267 14.49 -19.15 19.14
CA GLY A 267 13.12 -19.61 18.86
C GLY A 267 12.04 -18.96 19.71
N SER A 268 12.41 -18.05 20.62
CA SER A 268 11.45 -17.20 21.33
C SER A 268 10.97 -16.04 20.47
N THR A 269 9.97 -15.27 20.96
CA THR A 269 9.52 -14.03 20.33
C THR A 269 9.61 -12.87 21.30
N SER A 270 9.86 -11.66 20.75
CA SER A 270 9.82 -10.39 21.47
C SER A 270 8.82 -9.46 20.81
N LEU A 271 8.25 -8.50 21.52
CA LEU A 271 7.44 -7.44 20.88
C LEU A 271 8.29 -6.65 19.90
N LEU A 272 7.74 -6.44 18.70
CA LEU A 272 8.41 -5.68 17.64
C LEU A 272 8.36 -4.18 17.95
N ASN A 273 7.16 -3.67 18.25
CA ASN A 273 6.93 -2.24 18.45
C ASN A 273 6.76 -1.93 19.93
N ASP A 274 7.73 -1.24 20.52
CA ASP A 274 7.62 -0.70 21.88
C ASP A 274 6.61 0.44 21.87
N ARG A 275 6.63 1.27 20.84
CA ARG A 275 5.74 2.38 20.56
C ARG A 275 5.04 2.12 19.23
N PRO A 276 3.88 1.44 19.25
CA PRO A 276 3.13 1.13 18.03
C PRO A 276 2.70 2.39 17.31
N SER A 277 2.78 2.40 15.99
CA SER A 277 2.36 3.55 15.19
C SER A 277 0.88 3.85 15.39
N LEU A 278 0.52 5.12 15.55
CA LEU A 278 -0.86 5.57 15.63
C LEU A 278 -1.30 6.11 14.27
N LEU A 279 -2.31 5.49 13.69
CA LEU A 279 -2.89 5.84 12.41
C LEU A 279 -4.20 6.59 12.62
N MET A 280 -4.31 7.77 11.99
CA MET A 280 -5.53 8.55 11.94
C MET A 280 -5.97 8.76 10.50
N ARG A 281 -7.24 8.43 10.20
CA ARG A 281 -7.91 8.93 9.00
C ARG A 281 -8.71 10.17 9.37
N ALA A 282 -8.46 11.25 8.67
CA ALA A 282 -9.05 12.54 8.95
C ALA A 282 -9.60 13.20 7.70
N ARG A 283 -10.63 14.02 7.88
CA ARG A 283 -11.16 14.95 6.89
C ARG A 283 -10.86 16.35 7.34
N VAL A 284 -10.07 17.09 6.57
CA VAL A 284 -9.81 18.50 6.80
C VAL A 284 -10.83 19.32 6.00
N ASN A 285 -11.67 20.07 6.71
CA ASN A 285 -12.75 20.86 6.11
C ASN A 285 -12.29 22.29 5.86
N GLN A 286 -12.84 22.91 4.83
CA GLN A 286 -12.64 24.31 4.48
C GLN A 286 -13.94 25.13 4.63
N ALA A 287 -13.79 26.45 4.81
CA ALA A 287 -14.91 27.38 4.92
C ALA A 287 -15.79 27.43 3.65
N ASN A 288 -15.22 27.16 2.48
CA ASN A 288 -15.94 27.10 1.19
C ASN A 288 -16.76 25.81 1.02
N GLY A 289 -16.68 24.87 1.95
CA GLY A 289 -17.37 23.58 1.91
C GLY A 289 -16.56 22.44 1.26
N ALA A 290 -15.40 22.73 0.68
CA ALA A 290 -14.47 21.71 0.22
C ALA A 290 -13.86 20.93 1.43
N HIS A 291 -13.34 19.74 1.17
CA HIS A 291 -12.65 18.94 2.17
C HIS A 291 -11.51 18.13 1.55
N TYR A 292 -10.55 17.78 2.39
CA TYR A 292 -9.41 16.97 2.02
C TYR A 292 -9.31 15.78 2.99
N ASP A 293 -9.45 14.59 2.45
CA ASP A 293 -9.28 13.36 3.25
C ASP A 293 -7.82 12.93 3.22
N VAL A 294 -7.26 12.66 4.38
CA VAL A 294 -5.85 12.27 4.57
C VAL A 294 -5.72 11.22 5.64
N THR A 295 -4.78 10.30 5.46
CA THR A 295 -4.34 9.35 6.47
C THR A 295 -2.99 9.81 7.00
N VAL A 296 -2.89 10.02 8.30
CA VAL A 296 -1.67 10.42 9.00
C VAL A 296 -1.23 9.28 9.91
N ILE A 297 0.03 8.86 9.79
CA ILE A 297 0.61 7.78 10.58
C ILE A 297 1.77 8.36 11.38
N ALA A 298 1.57 8.51 12.69
CA ALA A 298 2.61 8.98 13.61
C ALA A 298 3.45 7.80 14.10
N ASN A 299 4.77 7.96 14.08
CA ASN A 299 5.75 6.92 14.32
C ASN A 299 6.80 7.35 15.35
N HIS A 300 7.21 6.42 16.22
CA HIS A 300 8.40 6.55 17.03
C HIS A 300 9.15 5.21 17.02
N LEU A 301 10.11 5.06 16.12
CA LEU A 301 10.81 3.80 15.88
C LEU A 301 11.98 3.60 16.86
N ARG A 302 12.59 2.42 16.83
CA ARG A 302 13.72 2.07 17.71
C ARG A 302 14.93 2.95 17.45
N SER A 303 15.45 3.58 18.53
CA SER A 303 16.61 4.46 18.46
C SER A 303 17.91 3.75 18.02
N LEU A 304 18.91 4.55 17.63
CA LEU A 304 20.26 4.10 17.31
C LEU A 304 21.07 3.65 18.55
N THR A 305 20.56 3.85 19.75
CA THR A 305 21.22 3.43 20.99
C THR A 305 21.56 1.94 20.92
N ASP A 306 22.82 1.59 21.19
CA ASP A 306 23.38 0.25 21.13
C ASP A 306 23.44 -0.41 19.73
N VAL A 307 23.22 0.34 18.65
CA VAL A 307 23.23 -0.21 17.27
C VAL A 307 24.56 -0.89 16.89
N ASN A 308 25.66 -0.46 17.49
CA ASN A 308 27.02 -1.00 17.30
C ASN A 308 27.55 -1.75 18.55
N ALA A 309 26.72 -2.00 19.56
CA ALA A 309 27.13 -2.69 20.79
C ALA A 309 27.67 -4.09 20.50
N THR A 310 28.80 -4.43 21.14
CA THR A 310 29.47 -5.74 21.04
C THR A 310 29.22 -6.64 22.24
N THR A 311 28.48 -6.18 23.23
CA THR A 311 28.05 -6.97 24.40
C THR A 311 27.17 -8.15 23.96
N PRO A 312 27.27 -9.32 24.64
CA PRO A 312 26.41 -10.47 24.31
C PRO A 312 24.93 -10.11 24.37
N GLY A 313 24.21 -10.45 23.31
CA GLY A 313 22.78 -10.16 23.19
C GLY A 313 21.92 -11.14 23.97
N SER A 314 20.70 -10.74 24.32
CA SER A 314 19.66 -11.60 24.89
C SER A 314 18.98 -12.47 23.82
N ASN A 315 18.19 -13.47 24.21
CA ASN A 315 17.32 -14.29 23.36
C ASN A 315 18.04 -14.92 22.15
N GLY A 316 19.31 -15.33 22.34
CA GLY A 316 20.09 -15.99 21.29
C GLY A 316 20.78 -15.05 20.29
N TRP A 317 20.63 -13.75 20.41
CA TRP A 317 21.36 -12.80 19.58
C TRP A 317 22.85 -12.79 19.92
N ALA A 318 23.71 -12.75 18.89
CA ALA A 318 25.15 -12.75 19.08
C ALA A 318 25.65 -11.52 19.86
N THR A 319 25.08 -10.36 19.58
CA THR A 319 25.36 -9.11 20.29
C THR A 319 24.08 -8.30 20.47
N ASP A 320 24.05 -7.38 21.44
CA ASP A 320 22.97 -6.41 21.57
C ASP A 320 22.82 -5.55 20.32
N GLY A 321 23.95 -5.16 19.69
CA GLY A 321 23.91 -4.42 18.43
C GLY A 321 23.23 -5.19 17.30
N ALA A 322 23.47 -6.51 17.19
CA ALA A 322 22.77 -7.33 16.20
C ALA A 322 21.25 -7.35 16.46
N ARG A 323 20.85 -7.48 17.74
CA ARG A 323 19.44 -7.43 18.14
C ARG A 323 18.78 -6.08 17.81
N VAL A 324 19.46 -4.98 18.07
CA VAL A 324 18.96 -3.62 17.78
C VAL A 324 18.80 -3.43 16.28
N ARG A 325 19.80 -3.80 15.47
CA ARG A 325 19.72 -3.71 13.99
C ARG A 325 18.58 -4.53 13.43
N ALA A 326 18.45 -5.78 13.86
CA ALA A 326 17.35 -6.65 13.41
C ALA A 326 15.96 -6.09 13.77
N LYS A 327 15.80 -5.53 14.99
CA LYS A 327 14.55 -4.89 15.40
C LYS A 327 14.26 -3.65 14.55
N ARG A 328 15.26 -2.81 14.27
CA ARG A 328 15.13 -1.63 13.41
C ARG A 328 14.70 -2.01 11.98
N ALA A 329 15.37 -2.97 11.37
CA ALA A 329 15.04 -3.46 10.04
C ALA A 329 13.62 -4.07 9.99
N ALA A 330 13.24 -4.85 10.99
CA ALA A 330 11.90 -5.44 11.08
C ALA A 330 10.80 -4.39 11.29
N GLN A 331 11.04 -3.32 12.07
CA GLN A 331 10.10 -2.21 12.22
C GLN A 331 9.92 -1.45 10.90
N ALA A 332 11.01 -1.17 10.17
CA ALA A 332 10.94 -0.53 8.87
C ALA A 332 10.13 -1.36 7.86
N LYS A 333 10.37 -2.69 7.82
CA LYS A 333 9.62 -3.60 6.98
C LYS A 333 8.14 -3.66 7.35
N TYR A 334 7.81 -3.74 8.64
CA TYR A 334 6.43 -3.74 9.11
C TYR A 334 5.67 -2.48 8.66
N LEU A 335 6.29 -1.30 8.82
CA LEU A 335 5.69 -0.04 8.40
C LEU A 335 5.53 0.02 6.87
N ALA A 336 6.51 -0.46 6.12
CA ALA A 336 6.45 -0.57 4.67
C ALA A 336 5.33 -1.52 4.20
N GLU A 337 5.13 -2.67 4.86
CA GLU A 337 4.02 -3.60 4.61
C GLU A 337 2.65 -2.97 4.88
N LEU A 338 2.53 -2.20 5.98
CA LEU A 338 1.31 -1.45 6.30
C LEU A 338 0.98 -0.44 5.20
N ILE A 339 1.97 0.30 4.71
CA ILE A 339 1.80 1.29 3.66
C ILE A 339 1.43 0.62 2.34
N GLU A 340 2.14 -0.43 1.95
CA GLU A 340 1.87 -1.15 0.70
C GLU A 340 0.46 -1.72 0.68
N ALA A 341 0.02 -2.35 1.78
CA ALA A 341 -1.34 -2.87 1.90
C ALA A 341 -2.40 -1.78 1.70
N ARG A 342 -2.16 -0.57 2.22
CA ARG A 342 -3.06 0.57 2.04
C ARG A 342 -3.05 1.10 0.61
N GLN A 343 -1.87 1.26 0.00
CA GLN A 343 -1.75 1.71 -1.39
C GLN A 343 -2.41 0.73 -2.36
N GLN A 344 -2.33 -0.59 -2.09
CA GLN A 344 -3.00 -1.61 -2.89
C GLN A 344 -4.52 -1.59 -2.70
N ALA A 345 -4.99 -1.42 -1.45
CA ALA A 345 -6.43 -1.37 -1.15
C ALA A 345 -7.10 -0.11 -1.70
N ASN A 346 -6.40 1.02 -1.67
CA ASN A 346 -6.88 2.30 -2.20
C ASN A 346 -5.71 3.12 -2.77
N PRO A 347 -5.41 2.99 -4.06
CA PRO A 347 -4.33 3.74 -4.70
C PRO A 347 -4.46 5.27 -4.63
N GLY A 348 -5.68 5.78 -4.42
CA GLY A 348 -5.96 7.21 -4.25
C GLY A 348 -5.87 7.71 -2.80
N GLU A 349 -5.55 6.84 -1.84
CA GLU A 349 -5.41 7.25 -0.45
C GLU A 349 -4.19 8.15 -0.25
N ARG A 350 -4.41 9.34 0.34
CA ARG A 350 -3.36 10.30 0.63
C ARG A 350 -2.76 9.99 1.99
N ILE A 351 -1.48 9.62 1.99
CA ILE A 351 -0.80 9.12 3.20
C ILE A 351 0.36 10.06 3.55
N VAL A 352 0.41 10.44 4.83
CA VAL A 352 1.52 11.14 5.47
C VAL A 352 2.03 10.28 6.62
N LEU A 353 3.32 9.96 6.62
CA LEU A 353 4.00 9.42 7.79
C LEU A 353 4.80 10.54 8.43
N LEU A 354 4.77 10.62 9.74
CA LEU A 354 5.50 11.64 10.51
C LEU A 354 6.02 11.10 11.82
N GLY A 355 6.89 11.87 12.45
CA GLY A 355 7.44 11.61 13.78
C GLY A 355 8.92 11.31 13.79
N ASP A 356 9.40 10.80 14.91
CA ASP A 356 10.78 10.39 15.10
C ASP A 356 11.01 8.96 14.60
N PHE A 357 11.60 8.84 13.42
CA PHE A 357 11.95 7.54 12.85
C PHE A 357 13.24 6.97 13.43
N ASN A 358 13.98 7.77 14.19
CA ASN A 358 15.30 7.40 14.69
C ASN A 358 16.22 6.87 13.56
N ALA A 359 16.05 7.40 12.37
CA ALA A 359 16.75 7.00 11.15
C ALA A 359 17.04 8.23 10.31
N PHE A 360 18.15 8.22 9.60
CA PHE A 360 18.54 9.31 8.70
C PHE A 360 17.78 9.19 7.36
N GLU A 361 17.74 10.27 6.59
CA GLU A 361 17.15 10.29 5.25
C GLU A 361 17.93 9.42 4.23
N PHE A 362 19.03 8.82 4.62
CA PHE A 362 19.91 7.98 3.83
C PHE A 362 20.30 6.70 4.60
N ASN A 363 20.96 5.77 3.91
CA ASN A 363 21.47 4.52 4.49
C ASN A 363 22.56 4.79 5.55
N ASP A 364 22.29 4.41 6.79
CA ASP A 364 23.25 4.51 7.91
C ASP A 364 24.28 3.37 7.95
N GLY A 365 24.19 2.42 7.01
CA GLY A 365 25.05 1.24 6.94
C GLY A 365 24.70 0.14 7.94
N TYR A 366 23.84 0.39 8.93
CA TYR A 366 23.40 -0.60 9.90
C TYR A 366 22.09 -1.29 9.47
N ALA A 367 21.06 -0.49 9.19
CA ALA A 367 19.76 -0.93 8.67
C ALA A 367 19.12 0.26 7.94
N ASP A 368 18.94 0.18 6.63
CA ASP A 368 18.42 1.27 5.81
C ASP A 368 16.91 1.44 5.99
N MET A 369 16.52 1.94 7.17
CA MET A 369 15.10 2.05 7.53
C MET A 369 14.32 2.94 6.59
N MET A 370 14.84 4.14 6.26
CA MET A 370 14.13 5.08 5.41
C MET A 370 14.07 4.61 3.96
N GLY A 371 15.11 3.94 3.45
CA GLY A 371 15.09 3.29 2.15
C GLY A 371 14.00 2.21 2.07
N VAL A 372 13.92 1.34 3.08
CA VAL A 372 12.88 0.28 3.17
C VAL A 372 11.48 0.89 3.24
N ILE A 373 11.24 1.90 4.09
CA ILE A 373 9.93 2.53 4.25
C ILE A 373 9.49 3.25 2.97
N THR A 374 10.44 3.83 2.24
CA THR A 374 10.12 4.61 1.02
C THR A 374 10.14 3.79 -0.27
N GLY A 375 10.52 2.52 -0.24
CA GLY A 375 10.65 1.69 -1.45
C GLY A 375 11.91 2.00 -2.26
N ARG A 376 13.00 2.38 -1.59
CA ARG A 376 14.30 2.76 -2.19
C ARG A 376 15.47 2.23 -1.38
N GLU A 377 15.35 1.02 -0.85
CA GLU A 377 16.34 0.40 0.02
C GLU A 377 17.70 0.23 -0.67
N ALA A 378 18.74 0.35 0.12
CA ALA A 378 20.11 0.05 -0.27
C ALA A 378 20.28 -1.44 -0.57
N GLY A 379 21.27 -1.78 -1.39
CA GLY A 379 21.53 -3.19 -1.73
C GLY A 379 22.03 -4.03 -0.55
N PRO A 380 21.90 -5.37 -0.59
CA PRO A 380 22.29 -6.26 0.51
C PRO A 380 23.79 -6.26 0.82
N SER A 381 24.62 -5.72 -0.05
CA SER A 381 26.06 -5.52 0.20
C SER A 381 26.38 -4.18 0.87
N GLU A 382 25.43 -3.29 1.02
CA GLU A 382 25.63 -1.91 1.48
C GLU A 382 25.09 -1.65 2.89
N VAL A 383 24.57 -2.68 3.55
CA VAL A 383 23.95 -2.59 4.88
C VAL A 383 24.19 -3.87 5.68
N LEU A 384 24.37 -3.74 7.00
CA LEU A 384 24.63 -4.91 7.88
C LEU A 384 23.39 -5.76 8.10
N GLU A 385 22.22 -5.16 8.20
CA GLU A 385 20.94 -5.84 8.38
C GLU A 385 20.03 -5.49 7.22
N TYR A 386 19.94 -6.39 6.25
CA TYR A 386 19.20 -6.18 5.01
C TYR A 386 17.79 -6.76 5.09
N VAL A 387 16.81 -6.00 4.62
CA VAL A 387 15.44 -6.46 4.35
C VAL A 387 14.95 -5.82 3.04
N ASP A 388 14.22 -6.61 2.23
CA ASP A 388 13.57 -6.10 1.02
C ASP A 388 12.38 -5.20 1.39
N SER A 389 12.21 -4.11 0.65
CA SER A 389 11.01 -3.29 0.75
C SER A 389 9.86 -3.93 -0.03
N PRO A 390 8.66 -4.06 0.55
CA PRO A 390 7.46 -4.48 -0.16
C PRO A 390 6.80 -3.34 -0.96
N VAL A 391 7.25 -2.09 -0.80
CA VAL A 391 6.60 -0.90 -1.36
C VAL A 391 6.76 -0.87 -2.88
N SER A 392 5.66 -1.05 -3.60
CA SER A 392 5.63 -1.07 -5.07
C SER A 392 5.56 0.33 -5.70
N VAL A 393 4.90 1.28 -5.01
CA VAL A 393 4.84 2.69 -5.42
C VAL A 393 5.62 3.52 -4.40
N PRO A 394 6.84 3.99 -4.75
CA PRO A 394 7.73 4.64 -3.79
C PRO A 394 7.14 5.91 -3.18
N LEU A 395 7.45 6.13 -1.90
CA LEU A 395 7.14 7.35 -1.18
C LEU A 395 8.26 8.39 -1.32
N THR A 396 7.96 9.62 -0.93
CA THR A 396 8.92 10.73 -0.92
C THR A 396 9.11 11.24 0.50
N ASN A 397 10.35 11.20 0.99
CA ASN A 397 10.76 11.90 2.21
C ASN A 397 10.96 13.38 1.86
N LEU A 398 10.18 14.26 2.49
CA LEU A 398 10.20 15.69 2.18
C LEU A 398 11.47 16.42 2.63
N ALA A 399 12.29 15.80 3.46
CA ALA A 399 13.60 16.33 3.84
C ALA A 399 14.46 16.65 2.59
N VAL A 400 14.30 15.87 1.50
CA VAL A 400 15.05 16.11 0.24
C VAL A 400 14.66 17.40 -0.46
N LEU A 401 13.49 17.98 -0.15
CA LEU A 401 13.02 19.25 -0.72
C LEU A 401 13.61 20.46 0.02
N SER A 402 14.10 20.27 1.25
CA SER A 402 14.73 21.33 2.03
C SER A 402 16.17 21.58 1.56
N PRO A 403 16.67 22.82 1.65
CA PRO A 403 18.10 23.09 1.45
C PRO A 403 18.97 22.20 2.33
N ALA A 404 20.14 21.77 1.83
CA ALA A 404 20.99 20.82 2.54
C ALA A 404 21.36 21.26 3.97
N GLY A 405 21.60 22.56 4.18
CA GLY A 405 21.91 23.13 5.50
C GLY A 405 20.72 23.17 6.48
N GLU A 406 19.51 22.85 6.01
CA GLU A 406 18.27 22.82 6.82
C GLU A 406 17.75 21.38 7.07
N ARG A 407 18.48 20.35 6.59
CA ARG A 407 18.06 18.95 6.73
C ARG A 407 18.48 18.36 8.06
N TYR A 408 17.98 18.91 9.15
CA TYR A 408 18.20 18.36 10.50
C TYR A 408 17.02 18.67 11.41
N SER A 409 16.85 17.85 12.42
CA SER A 409 15.92 18.07 13.51
C SER A 409 16.59 17.86 14.87
N PHE A 410 17.83 17.33 14.87
CA PHE A 410 18.57 16.96 16.06
C PHE A 410 20.06 17.25 15.88
N SER A 411 20.77 17.42 16.98
CA SER A 411 22.25 17.58 16.99
C SER A 411 22.86 16.56 17.93
N PHE A 412 23.82 15.78 17.44
CA PHE A 412 24.51 14.79 18.24
C PHE A 412 26.01 14.78 17.92
N ASP A 413 26.85 14.82 18.97
CA ASP A 413 28.32 14.82 18.85
C ASP A 413 28.83 15.83 17.82
N GLY A 414 28.27 17.01 17.78
CA GLY A 414 28.67 18.09 16.88
C GLY A 414 28.18 17.97 15.44
N ASN A 415 27.39 16.94 15.11
CA ASN A 415 26.79 16.75 13.80
C ASN A 415 25.30 17.10 13.85
N ALA A 416 24.85 17.89 12.88
CA ALA A 416 23.45 18.05 12.61
C ALA A 416 22.91 16.81 11.90
N GLN A 417 21.72 16.32 12.26
CA GLN A 417 21.15 15.12 11.69
C GLN A 417 19.61 15.16 11.67
N SER A 418 19.01 14.53 10.67
CA SER A 418 17.56 14.43 10.51
C SER A 418 17.09 13.11 11.08
N LEU A 419 16.24 13.13 12.10
CA LEU A 419 15.61 11.96 12.70
C LEU A 419 14.08 12.03 12.59
N ASP A 420 13.54 13.25 12.54
CA ASP A 420 12.13 13.53 12.39
C ASP A 420 11.82 13.78 10.91
N HIS A 421 10.91 13.01 10.36
CA HIS A 421 10.63 13.06 8.94
C HIS A 421 9.15 13.29 8.66
N MET A 422 8.88 13.90 7.49
CA MET A 422 7.60 13.90 6.80
C MET A 422 7.75 13.11 5.52
N VAL A 423 7.08 11.96 5.43
CA VAL A 423 7.11 11.08 4.27
C VAL A 423 5.71 10.99 3.68
N VAL A 424 5.60 11.22 2.38
CA VAL A 424 4.32 11.28 1.70
C VAL A 424 4.26 10.33 0.50
N ASN A 425 3.08 9.80 0.20
CA ASN A 425 2.91 8.97 -0.97
C ASN A 425 2.61 9.79 -2.23
N GLN A 426 2.63 9.13 -3.39
CA GLN A 426 2.40 9.80 -4.68
C GLN A 426 0.98 10.34 -4.81
N ALA A 427 -0.04 9.68 -4.23
CA ALA A 427 -1.42 10.16 -4.25
C ALA A 427 -1.54 11.54 -3.60
N LEU A 428 -0.82 11.77 -2.50
CA LEU A 428 -0.79 13.09 -1.87
C LEU A 428 -0.07 14.11 -2.77
N LEU A 429 1.13 13.78 -3.27
CA LEU A 429 1.93 14.71 -4.08
C LEU A 429 1.21 15.17 -5.34
N TYR A 430 0.47 14.27 -6.01
CA TYR A 430 -0.28 14.60 -7.21
C TYR A 430 -1.63 15.30 -6.94
N SER A 431 -2.11 15.27 -5.69
CA SER A 431 -3.39 15.90 -5.30
C SER A 431 -3.25 17.30 -4.72
N THR A 432 -2.07 17.91 -4.75
CA THR A 432 -1.81 19.26 -4.22
C THR A 432 -1.07 20.14 -5.23
N ALA A 433 -1.30 21.45 -5.18
CA ALA A 433 -0.57 22.42 -6.01
C ALA A 433 0.87 22.62 -5.55
N GLY A 434 1.16 22.33 -4.29
CA GLY A 434 2.49 22.48 -3.72
C GLY A 434 2.60 21.83 -2.35
N VAL A 435 3.80 21.33 -2.08
CA VAL A 435 4.18 20.69 -0.82
C VAL A 435 5.49 21.31 -0.34
N ARG A 436 5.54 21.71 0.94
CA ARG A 436 6.78 22.10 1.60
C ARG A 436 6.80 21.61 3.05
N ALA A 437 7.97 21.33 3.57
CA ALA A 437 8.20 21.02 4.97
C ALA A 437 9.15 22.03 5.57
N GLU A 438 8.85 22.52 6.77
CA GLU A 438 9.66 23.50 7.47
C GLU A 438 9.87 23.08 8.91
N HIS A 439 11.08 23.30 9.46
CA HIS A 439 11.33 23.09 10.89
C HIS A 439 11.22 24.41 11.66
N ALA A 440 10.59 24.39 12.84
CA ALA A 440 10.75 25.47 13.78
C ALA A 440 12.07 25.24 14.53
N ARG A 441 13.01 26.16 14.42
CA ARG A 441 14.35 26.08 15.03
C ARG A 441 14.30 26.59 16.46
N ILE A 442 13.92 25.73 17.39
CA ILE A 442 13.71 26.08 18.80
C ILE A 442 14.35 25.09 19.78
N ASN A 443 14.87 23.95 19.32
CA ASN A 443 15.33 22.89 20.21
C ASN A 443 16.75 22.39 19.88
N ALA A 444 17.00 21.86 18.68
CA ALA A 444 18.24 21.19 18.31
C ALA A 444 19.49 22.09 18.41
N ASP A 445 19.32 23.41 18.28
CA ASP A 445 20.36 24.40 18.31
C ASP A 445 20.57 25.05 19.69
N PHE A 446 19.72 24.74 20.67
CA PHE A 446 19.76 25.38 21.98
C PHE A 446 20.29 24.43 23.06
N GLY A 447 21.11 24.98 23.96
CA GLY A 447 21.76 24.26 25.04
C GLY A 447 20.78 23.80 26.12
N GLU A 448 21.20 22.77 26.83
CA GLU A 448 20.39 22.11 27.86
C GLU A 448 20.04 23.02 29.06
N ASP A 449 20.86 24.04 29.32
CA ASP A 449 20.56 25.02 30.34
C ASP A 449 19.22 25.75 30.12
N ASN A 450 18.80 25.84 28.83
CA ASN A 450 17.52 26.39 28.46
C ASN A 450 16.33 25.46 28.79
N PHE A 451 16.54 24.15 28.98
CA PHE A 451 15.45 23.19 29.24
C PHE A 451 14.69 23.54 30.53
N GLY A 452 15.44 23.77 31.62
CA GLY A 452 14.89 24.15 32.91
C GLY A 452 14.57 25.65 33.07
N ASP A 453 14.88 26.47 32.06
CA ASP A 453 14.50 27.89 32.06
C ASP A 453 13.10 28.06 31.44
N PHE A 454 12.10 28.15 32.28
CA PHE A 454 10.72 28.33 31.88
C PHE A 454 10.39 29.77 31.45
N THR A 455 11.36 30.67 31.37
CA THR A 455 11.18 32.05 30.90
C THR A 455 11.49 32.23 29.42
N VAL A 456 12.17 31.25 28.81
CA VAL A 456 12.53 31.23 27.38
C VAL A 456 11.73 30.18 26.62
N PRO A 457 11.38 30.42 25.37
CA PRO A 457 10.53 29.51 24.58
C PRO A 457 11.29 28.36 23.87
N VAL A 458 12.62 28.25 24.11
CA VAL A 458 13.49 27.31 23.43
C VAL A 458 13.83 26.10 24.31
N ARG A 459 14.28 25.03 23.68
CA ARG A 459 14.65 23.78 24.35
C ARG A 459 13.51 23.19 25.18
N VAL A 460 12.31 23.10 24.58
CA VAL A 460 11.19 22.35 25.15
C VAL A 460 11.35 20.85 24.90
N SER A 461 12.18 20.51 23.92
CA SER A 461 12.61 19.18 23.50
C SER A 461 14.08 19.25 23.07
N ASP A 462 14.66 18.12 22.68
CA ASP A 462 15.95 18.03 21.96
C ASP A 462 15.76 17.93 20.44
N HIS A 463 14.53 17.73 19.97
CA HIS A 463 14.17 17.66 18.56
C HIS A 463 13.42 18.92 18.11
N ASP A 464 13.78 19.44 16.93
CA ASP A 464 13.01 20.49 16.27
C ASP A 464 11.75 19.93 15.63
N PRO A 465 10.56 20.52 15.87
CA PRO A 465 9.34 20.11 15.20
C PRO A 465 9.36 20.44 13.70
N VAL A 466 8.72 19.58 12.92
CA VAL A 466 8.56 19.76 11.48
C VAL A 466 7.10 19.95 11.12
N VAL A 467 6.79 20.88 10.21
CA VAL A 467 5.43 21.14 9.71
C VAL A 467 5.39 21.01 8.21
N LEU A 468 4.48 20.18 7.74
CA LEU A 468 4.08 20.01 6.35
C LEU A 468 2.99 21.03 6.01
N PHE A 469 3.15 21.72 4.89
CA PHE A 469 2.15 22.62 4.29
C PHE A 469 1.71 22.05 2.96
N LEU A 470 0.42 21.79 2.82
CA LEU A 470 -0.23 21.29 1.62
C LEU A 470 -1.06 22.42 1.01
N ASP A 471 -0.70 22.91 -0.17
CA ASP A 471 -1.45 23.97 -0.85
C ASP A 471 -2.61 23.37 -1.65
N GLU A 472 -3.84 23.68 -1.23
CA GLU A 472 -5.08 23.23 -1.87
C GLU A 472 -5.58 24.16 -2.98
N SER A 473 -4.87 25.25 -3.30
CA SER A 473 -5.37 26.32 -4.19
C SER A 473 -5.66 25.86 -5.62
N SER A 474 -5.19 24.69 -5.99
CA SER A 474 -5.57 24.02 -7.24
C SER A 474 -5.42 22.52 -7.09
N PHE A 475 -6.49 21.83 -6.70
CA PHE A 475 -6.50 20.38 -6.91
C PHE A 475 -6.46 20.15 -8.42
N ALA A 476 -5.44 19.49 -8.88
CA ALA A 476 -5.44 18.95 -10.20
C ALA A 476 -6.57 17.91 -10.28
N THR A 477 -7.56 18.16 -11.12
CA THR A 477 -8.72 17.32 -11.32
C THR A 477 -8.69 16.74 -12.73
N ALA A 478 -8.91 15.46 -12.84
CA ALA A 478 -9.07 14.77 -14.10
C ALA A 478 -10.56 14.40 -14.31
N ASP A 479 -10.91 13.99 -15.50
CA ASP A 479 -12.17 13.36 -15.84
C ASP A 479 -11.83 12.23 -16.80
N LEU A 480 -11.49 11.07 -16.23
CA LEU A 480 -11.10 9.89 -16.98
C LEU A 480 -12.34 9.12 -17.40
N ALA A 481 -12.45 8.81 -18.67
CA ALA A 481 -13.51 7.95 -19.18
C ALA A 481 -12.95 6.74 -19.90
N ALA A 482 -13.61 5.58 -19.74
CA ALA A 482 -13.29 4.36 -20.46
C ALA A 482 -14.42 3.94 -21.40
N SER A 483 -14.07 3.46 -22.57
CA SER A 483 -15.02 2.93 -23.54
C SER A 483 -14.50 1.61 -24.12
N VAL A 484 -15.40 0.67 -24.41
CA VAL A 484 -15.07 -0.59 -25.08
C VAL A 484 -16.02 -0.78 -26.26
N ILE A 485 -15.47 -0.98 -27.45
CA ILE A 485 -16.24 -1.21 -28.67
C ILE A 485 -15.75 -2.51 -29.31
N ALA A 486 -16.65 -3.45 -29.52
CA ALA A 486 -16.33 -4.62 -30.33
C ALA A 486 -16.19 -4.22 -31.80
N THR A 487 -15.13 -4.69 -32.47
CA THR A 487 -14.90 -4.37 -33.89
C THR A 487 -15.96 -5.01 -34.81
N ASN A 488 -16.55 -6.13 -34.37
CA ASN A 488 -17.66 -6.78 -35.03
C ASN A 488 -18.66 -7.27 -33.96
N ALA A 489 -19.96 -7.06 -34.19
CA ALA A 489 -21.00 -7.53 -33.26
C ALA A 489 -21.07 -9.08 -33.16
N SER A 490 -20.62 -9.76 -34.22
CA SER A 490 -20.49 -11.22 -34.22
C SER A 490 -19.34 -11.68 -35.11
N VAL A 491 -18.72 -12.79 -34.75
CA VAL A 491 -17.69 -13.49 -35.52
C VAL A 491 -18.02 -14.99 -35.56
N THR A 492 -17.50 -15.69 -36.54
CA THR A 492 -17.60 -17.15 -36.59
C THR A 492 -16.41 -17.79 -35.89
N ILE A 493 -16.58 -18.95 -35.28
CA ILE A 493 -15.49 -19.74 -34.65
C ILE A 493 -14.27 -19.79 -35.58
N GLY A 494 -13.07 -19.63 -35.02
CA GLY A 494 -11.79 -19.58 -35.74
C GLY A 494 -11.42 -18.18 -36.23
N GLN A 495 -12.32 -17.19 -36.15
CA GLN A 495 -12.00 -15.79 -36.35
C GLN A 495 -11.84 -15.08 -35.01
N PRO A 496 -10.84 -14.21 -34.83
CA PRO A 496 -10.68 -13.51 -33.55
C PRO A 496 -11.79 -12.49 -33.32
N VAL A 497 -12.23 -12.39 -32.07
CA VAL A 497 -13.04 -11.25 -31.60
C VAL A 497 -12.12 -10.10 -31.29
N GLY A 498 -12.33 -8.96 -31.95
CA GLY A 498 -11.57 -7.73 -31.69
C GLY A 498 -12.36 -6.75 -30.81
N PHE A 499 -11.67 -6.12 -29.85
CA PHE A 499 -12.19 -4.98 -29.09
C PHE A 499 -11.23 -3.81 -29.19
N GLY A 500 -11.78 -2.63 -29.43
CA GLY A 500 -11.09 -1.35 -29.26
C GLY A 500 -11.47 -0.76 -27.91
N VAL A 501 -10.47 -0.51 -27.07
CA VAL A 501 -10.64 0.17 -25.79
C VAL A 501 -10.11 1.58 -25.90
N GLY A 502 -10.94 2.58 -25.58
CA GLY A 502 -10.57 3.97 -25.53
C GLY A 502 -10.50 4.46 -24.08
N VAL A 503 -9.50 5.27 -23.79
CA VAL A 503 -9.38 6.03 -22.54
C VAL A 503 -9.24 7.49 -22.90
N SER A 504 -9.98 8.38 -22.24
CA SER A 504 -9.87 9.82 -22.43
C SER A 504 -9.76 10.54 -21.08
N ASN A 505 -9.17 11.73 -21.09
CA ASN A 505 -9.17 12.66 -19.98
C ASN A 505 -9.89 13.93 -20.42
N GLY A 506 -11.16 14.11 -20.01
CA GLY A 506 -12.00 15.29 -20.28
C GLY A 506 -11.81 16.41 -19.27
N GLY A 507 -11.03 16.18 -18.21
CA GLY A 507 -10.79 17.15 -17.15
C GLY A 507 -9.79 18.24 -17.52
N PRO A 508 -9.68 19.29 -16.69
CA PRO A 508 -8.83 20.44 -16.97
C PRO A 508 -7.34 20.14 -16.81
N ASP A 509 -6.97 19.10 -16.02
CA ASP A 509 -5.58 18.81 -15.69
C ASP A 509 -5.11 17.46 -16.21
N THR A 510 -3.80 17.25 -16.23
CA THR A 510 -3.18 16.00 -16.62
C THR A 510 -3.42 14.93 -15.55
N ALA A 511 -4.05 13.82 -15.91
CA ALA A 511 -4.14 12.66 -15.04
C ALA A 511 -2.79 11.92 -14.98
N ALA A 512 -2.29 11.61 -13.79
CA ALA A 512 -0.99 10.94 -13.59
C ALA A 512 -0.90 10.23 -12.23
N PRO A 513 -0.39 9.00 -12.17
CA PRO A 513 -0.33 8.03 -13.27
C PRO A 513 -1.73 7.53 -13.66
N VAL A 514 -1.89 6.93 -14.85
CA VAL A 514 -3.16 6.34 -15.25
C VAL A 514 -3.03 4.83 -15.40
N THR A 515 -3.96 4.11 -14.79
CA THR A 515 -4.07 2.65 -14.88
C THR A 515 -5.39 2.27 -15.56
N LEU A 516 -5.31 1.38 -16.55
CA LEU A 516 -6.45 0.78 -17.22
C LEU A 516 -6.47 -0.72 -16.92
N SER A 517 -7.50 -1.18 -16.24
CA SER A 517 -7.74 -2.59 -15.93
C SER A 517 -8.72 -3.17 -16.93
N LEU A 518 -8.34 -4.24 -17.61
CA LEU A 518 -9.16 -4.98 -18.58
C LEU A 518 -9.55 -6.33 -17.98
N SER A 519 -10.80 -6.75 -18.16
CA SER A 519 -11.31 -8.06 -17.75
C SER A 519 -12.19 -8.65 -18.85
N LEU A 520 -11.74 -9.75 -19.43
CA LEU A 520 -12.52 -10.59 -20.35
C LEU A 520 -13.22 -11.69 -19.54
N ASP A 521 -14.51 -11.94 -19.78
CA ASP A 521 -15.35 -12.92 -19.08
C ASP A 521 -15.10 -14.39 -19.50
N ALA A 522 -13.90 -14.67 -20.01
CA ALA A 522 -13.45 -15.99 -20.43
C ALA A 522 -11.96 -16.22 -20.15
N PRO A 523 -11.56 -17.46 -19.79
CA PRO A 523 -10.15 -17.82 -19.65
C PRO A 523 -9.52 -18.01 -21.03
N VAL A 524 -8.64 -17.10 -21.45
CA VAL A 524 -7.96 -17.11 -22.75
C VAL A 524 -6.46 -16.96 -22.58
N ALA A 525 -5.72 -18.03 -22.77
CA ALA A 525 -4.26 -18.02 -22.58
C ALA A 525 -3.49 -17.22 -23.64
N ALA A 526 -4.04 -17.11 -24.87
CA ALA A 526 -3.39 -16.41 -25.99
C ALA A 526 -4.06 -15.06 -26.31
N LEU A 527 -4.47 -14.32 -25.29
CA LEU A 527 -5.03 -12.99 -25.47
C LEU A 527 -3.96 -12.03 -25.99
N ALA A 528 -4.20 -11.40 -27.15
CA ALA A 528 -3.28 -10.42 -27.69
C ALA A 528 -3.76 -9.01 -27.35
N VAL A 529 -2.89 -8.23 -26.66
CA VAL A 529 -3.16 -6.85 -26.24
C VAL A 529 -2.11 -5.94 -26.85
N THR A 530 -2.56 -4.92 -27.58
CA THR A 530 -1.67 -3.96 -28.28
C THR A 530 -2.03 -2.55 -27.85
N PRO A 531 -1.23 -1.92 -26.98
CA PRO A 531 -1.44 -0.54 -26.56
C PRO A 531 -0.96 0.47 -27.61
N SER A 532 -1.54 1.68 -27.59
CA SER A 532 -1.02 2.84 -28.32
C SER A 532 0.30 3.34 -27.69
N ALA A 533 1.01 4.22 -28.41
CA ALA A 533 2.26 4.82 -27.92
C ALA A 533 2.06 5.50 -26.56
N GLY A 534 3.03 5.32 -25.66
CA GLY A 534 3.00 5.87 -24.29
C GLY A 534 2.28 4.98 -23.28
N TRP A 535 1.65 3.89 -23.71
CA TRP A 535 1.05 2.89 -22.83
C TRP A 535 1.87 1.59 -22.81
N THR A 536 1.92 0.97 -21.65
CA THR A 536 2.50 -0.37 -21.46
C THR A 536 1.47 -1.27 -20.82
N CYS A 537 1.39 -2.53 -21.27
CA CYS A 537 0.47 -3.51 -20.70
C CYS A 537 1.24 -4.71 -20.15
N ASP A 538 0.79 -5.22 -19.02
CA ASP A 538 1.30 -6.45 -18.42
C ASP A 538 0.89 -7.67 -19.27
N ALA A 539 1.52 -8.81 -19.02
CA ALA A 539 1.09 -10.07 -19.61
C ALA A 539 -0.32 -10.45 -19.07
N PRO A 540 -1.18 -11.05 -19.92
CA PRO A 540 -2.49 -11.51 -19.48
C PRO A 540 -2.40 -12.51 -18.32
N VAL A 541 -3.21 -12.29 -17.28
CA VAL A 541 -3.35 -13.19 -16.13
C VAL A 541 -4.60 -14.02 -16.29
N LEU A 542 -4.42 -15.36 -16.34
CA LEU A 542 -5.49 -16.31 -16.51
C LEU A 542 -6.12 -16.67 -15.18
N LEU A 543 -7.42 -16.41 -15.04
CA LEU A 543 -8.25 -16.80 -13.91
C LEU A 543 -9.19 -17.96 -14.31
N ALA A 544 -9.86 -18.58 -13.33
CA ALA A 544 -10.75 -19.73 -13.57
C ALA A 544 -11.89 -19.44 -14.58
N GLN A 545 -12.40 -18.21 -14.61
CA GLN A 545 -13.52 -17.82 -15.47
C GLN A 545 -13.29 -16.47 -16.21
N ALA A 546 -12.09 -15.91 -16.13
CA ALA A 546 -11.77 -14.62 -16.72
C ALA A 546 -10.32 -14.54 -17.15
N THR A 547 -9.98 -13.54 -17.95
CA THR A 547 -8.59 -13.14 -18.23
C THR A 547 -8.47 -11.65 -17.98
N THR A 548 -7.49 -11.24 -17.17
CA THR A 548 -7.27 -9.84 -16.82
C THR A 548 -5.95 -9.32 -17.35
N VAL A 549 -5.90 -8.02 -17.65
CA VAL A 549 -4.69 -7.31 -18.09
C VAL A 549 -4.71 -5.92 -17.48
N ALA A 550 -3.58 -5.48 -16.92
CA ALA A 550 -3.40 -4.09 -16.53
C ALA A 550 -2.50 -3.36 -17.54
N CYS A 551 -2.93 -2.18 -17.97
CA CYS A 551 -2.17 -1.28 -18.82
C CYS A 551 -1.94 0.05 -18.10
N ARG A 552 -0.77 0.68 -18.31
CA ARG A 552 -0.39 1.90 -17.59
C ARG A 552 0.24 2.93 -18.51
N THR A 553 0.02 4.20 -18.18
CA THR A 553 0.79 5.32 -18.70
C THR A 553 1.19 6.25 -17.56
N SER A 554 2.35 6.90 -17.66
CA SER A 554 2.81 7.84 -16.64
C SER A 554 1.93 9.09 -16.55
N ALA A 555 1.31 9.50 -17.65
CA ALA A 555 0.44 10.66 -17.69
C ALA A 555 -0.49 10.62 -18.90
N LEU A 556 -1.70 11.21 -18.75
CA LEU A 556 -2.66 11.48 -19.82
C LEU A 556 -3.09 12.96 -19.71
N ALA A 557 -2.61 13.79 -20.62
CA ALA A 557 -2.88 15.24 -20.58
C ALA A 557 -4.38 15.56 -20.71
N ALA A 558 -4.78 16.75 -20.27
CA ALA A 558 -6.12 17.28 -20.48
C ALA A 558 -6.50 17.21 -21.97
N GLY A 559 -7.67 16.69 -22.29
CA GLY A 559 -8.16 16.48 -23.65
C GLY A 559 -7.49 15.35 -24.43
N ALA A 560 -6.50 14.64 -23.85
CA ALA A 560 -5.82 13.55 -24.53
C ALA A 560 -6.60 12.24 -24.47
N THR A 561 -6.27 11.34 -25.42
CA THR A 561 -6.85 9.99 -25.49
C THR A 561 -5.75 8.94 -25.65
N GLY A 562 -6.01 7.76 -25.12
CA GLY A 562 -5.22 6.55 -25.33
C GLY A 562 -6.07 5.41 -25.85
N THR A 563 -5.47 4.45 -26.55
CA THR A 563 -6.21 3.29 -27.04
C THR A 563 -5.46 1.99 -26.79
N VAL A 564 -6.23 0.94 -26.54
CA VAL A 564 -5.71 -0.44 -26.43
C VAL A 564 -6.55 -1.34 -27.32
N SER A 565 -5.91 -2.11 -28.21
CA SER A 565 -6.59 -3.12 -29.03
C SER A 565 -6.43 -4.49 -28.37
N VAL A 566 -7.54 -5.21 -28.25
CA VAL A 566 -7.58 -6.56 -27.68
C VAL A 566 -8.09 -7.53 -28.75
N GLN A 567 -7.36 -8.62 -29.00
CA GLN A 567 -7.76 -9.68 -29.94
C GLN A 567 -7.91 -11.00 -29.16
N VAL A 568 -9.11 -11.55 -29.18
CA VAL A 568 -9.48 -12.79 -28.50
C VAL A 568 -9.57 -13.90 -29.54
N PRO A 569 -8.65 -14.86 -29.57
CA PRO A 569 -8.77 -16.04 -30.47
C PRO A 569 -9.98 -16.86 -30.03
N THR A 570 -10.74 -17.36 -30.99
CA THR A 570 -11.91 -18.18 -30.72
C THR A 570 -11.73 -19.60 -31.22
N ASP A 571 -12.19 -20.55 -30.46
CA ASP A 571 -12.27 -21.95 -30.75
C ASP A 571 -13.69 -22.51 -30.54
N ARG A 572 -13.86 -23.83 -30.61
CA ARG A 572 -15.16 -24.50 -30.44
C ARG A 572 -15.80 -24.24 -29.08
N GLU A 573 -15.00 -23.97 -28.03
CA GLU A 573 -15.52 -23.73 -26.67
C GLU A 573 -16.31 -22.42 -26.55
N PHE A 574 -16.06 -21.48 -27.48
CA PHE A 574 -16.74 -20.19 -27.54
C PHE A 574 -18.01 -20.19 -28.41
N GLY A 575 -18.24 -21.27 -29.18
CA GLY A 575 -19.40 -21.34 -30.07
C GLY A 575 -20.74 -21.12 -29.38
N GLY A 576 -21.51 -20.14 -29.82
CA GLY A 576 -22.78 -19.73 -29.25
C GLY A 576 -22.67 -18.81 -28.02
N ARG A 577 -21.45 -18.49 -27.54
CA ARG A 577 -21.23 -17.56 -26.43
C ARG A 577 -21.14 -16.11 -26.88
N THR A 578 -21.55 -15.22 -26.01
CA THR A 578 -21.21 -13.79 -26.07
C THR A 578 -20.01 -13.56 -25.18
N LEU A 579 -18.93 -13.01 -25.72
CA LEU A 579 -17.77 -12.59 -24.97
C LEU A 579 -17.93 -11.12 -24.58
N VAL A 580 -17.63 -10.80 -23.33
CA VAL A 580 -17.75 -9.44 -22.78
C VAL A 580 -16.36 -9.01 -22.31
N LEU A 581 -15.87 -7.87 -22.82
CA LEU A 581 -14.70 -7.18 -22.30
C LEU A 581 -15.15 -5.98 -21.48
N SER A 582 -14.71 -5.91 -20.25
CA SER A 582 -14.88 -4.76 -19.36
C SER A 582 -13.56 -4.02 -19.21
N ALA A 583 -13.62 -2.71 -19.16
CA ALA A 583 -12.50 -1.82 -18.92
C ALA A 583 -12.83 -0.90 -17.74
N GLN A 584 -11.84 -0.64 -16.89
CA GLN A 584 -11.91 0.36 -15.82
C GLN A 584 -10.63 1.18 -15.85
N VAL A 585 -10.77 2.50 -15.90
CA VAL A 585 -9.65 3.43 -15.81
C VAL A 585 -9.62 4.09 -14.44
N SER A 586 -8.43 4.38 -13.93
CA SER A 586 -8.22 5.08 -12.66
C SER A 586 -6.94 5.91 -12.69
N SER A 587 -6.89 6.93 -11.83
CA SER A 587 -5.72 7.77 -11.57
C SER A 587 -5.65 8.07 -10.07
N LEU A 588 -4.53 8.62 -9.61
CA LEU A 588 -4.39 9.19 -8.27
C LEU A 588 -5.03 10.59 -8.16
N MET A 589 -5.39 11.19 -9.29
CA MET A 589 -6.07 12.48 -9.34
C MET A 589 -7.55 12.34 -8.95
N THR A 590 -8.12 13.39 -8.40
CA THR A 590 -9.58 13.45 -8.20
C THR A 590 -10.28 13.45 -9.55
N ASP A 591 -11.15 12.48 -9.75
CA ASP A 591 -11.95 12.35 -10.96
C ASP A 591 -13.27 13.11 -10.81
N LEU A 592 -13.61 13.94 -11.80
CA LEU A 592 -14.80 14.80 -11.75
C LEU A 592 -16.10 14.01 -11.98
N ASP A 593 -16.01 12.91 -12.76
CA ASP A 593 -17.15 12.02 -13.04
C ASP A 593 -16.71 10.54 -12.97
N PRO A 594 -16.50 9.97 -11.77
CA PRO A 594 -16.07 8.59 -11.63
C PRO A 594 -17.08 7.57 -12.20
N GLY A 595 -18.29 8.00 -12.56
CA GLY A 595 -19.30 7.16 -13.16
C GLY A 595 -18.99 6.75 -14.60
N ASN A 596 -18.16 7.52 -15.32
CA ASN A 596 -17.75 7.25 -16.70
C ASN A 596 -16.45 6.47 -16.82
N ASN A 597 -15.80 6.12 -15.70
CA ASN A 597 -14.52 5.39 -15.64
C ASN A 597 -14.59 3.93 -16.08
N THR A 598 -15.78 3.41 -16.34
CA THR A 598 -15.98 2.02 -16.76
C THR A 598 -16.64 1.94 -18.12
N GLY A 599 -16.19 0.99 -18.93
CA GLY A 599 -16.79 0.70 -20.23
C GLY A 599 -16.91 -0.81 -20.44
N THR A 600 -17.93 -1.24 -21.19
CA THR A 600 -18.11 -2.64 -21.56
C THR A 600 -18.45 -2.75 -23.04
N GLY A 601 -17.90 -3.81 -23.68
CA GLY A 601 -18.23 -4.18 -25.05
C GLY A 601 -18.43 -5.66 -25.19
N SER A 602 -19.31 -6.08 -26.11
CA SER A 602 -19.62 -7.49 -26.30
C SER A 602 -19.67 -7.90 -27.77
N ALA A 603 -19.29 -9.15 -28.04
CA ALA A 603 -19.41 -9.76 -29.37
C ALA A 603 -19.87 -11.21 -29.24
N GLN A 604 -20.72 -11.63 -30.16
CA GLN A 604 -21.21 -13.00 -30.23
C GLN A 604 -20.27 -13.88 -31.06
N VAL A 605 -19.91 -15.05 -30.58
CA VAL A 605 -19.20 -16.07 -31.34
C VAL A 605 -20.22 -17.04 -31.91
N THR A 606 -20.37 -17.05 -33.21
CA THR A 606 -21.34 -17.93 -33.90
C THR A 606 -20.69 -19.25 -34.31
N ALA A 607 -21.48 -20.31 -34.21
CA ALA A 607 -21.17 -21.64 -34.73
C ALA A 607 -22.38 -22.17 -35.49
N SER A 608 -22.16 -22.94 -36.54
CA SER A 608 -23.22 -23.66 -37.22
C SER A 608 -22.79 -25.11 -37.49
N ALA A 609 -23.70 -26.04 -37.24
CA ALA A 609 -23.52 -27.45 -37.51
C ALA A 609 -24.72 -27.95 -38.32
N ASP A 610 -24.47 -28.69 -39.42
CA ASP A 610 -25.54 -29.27 -40.23
C ASP A 610 -25.67 -30.76 -39.85
N LEU A 611 -26.58 -31.03 -38.93
CA LEU A 611 -26.87 -32.36 -38.43
C LEU A 611 -27.87 -33.04 -39.38
N ALA A 612 -27.59 -34.25 -39.79
CA ALA A 612 -28.47 -35.01 -40.63
C ALA A 612 -28.72 -36.39 -40.06
N ALA A 613 -29.97 -36.87 -40.22
CA ALA A 613 -30.38 -38.21 -39.89
C ALA A 613 -30.84 -38.94 -41.13
N PHE A 614 -30.53 -40.23 -41.19
CA PHE A 614 -30.95 -41.13 -42.26
C PHE A 614 -31.50 -42.40 -41.67
N VAL A 615 -32.60 -42.95 -42.25
CA VAL A 615 -33.18 -44.23 -41.83
C VAL A 615 -33.37 -45.07 -43.07
N LEU A 616 -32.83 -46.28 -43.05
CA LEU A 616 -32.99 -47.28 -44.13
C LEU A 616 -33.84 -48.45 -43.62
N ALA A 617 -34.94 -48.71 -44.29
CA ALA A 617 -35.76 -49.86 -44.02
C ALA A 617 -35.19 -51.13 -44.68
N PRO A 618 -35.47 -52.33 -44.14
CA PRO A 618 -35.16 -53.58 -44.81
C PRO A 618 -35.93 -53.71 -46.15
N LYS A 619 -35.33 -54.39 -47.10
CA LYS A 619 -35.97 -54.57 -48.42
C LYS A 619 -37.19 -55.48 -48.35
N GLY A 620 -38.31 -55.04 -48.94
CA GLY A 620 -39.52 -55.79 -49.07
C GLY A 620 -40.32 -56.02 -47.78
N PRO A 621 -41.49 -56.58 -47.88
CA PRO A 621 -42.32 -56.92 -46.71
C PRO A 621 -41.67 -57.99 -45.87
N LEU A 622 -41.88 -57.93 -44.55
CA LEU A 622 -41.32 -58.87 -43.58
C LEU A 622 -42.28 -59.98 -43.24
N ASN A 623 -41.76 -61.18 -43.06
CA ASN A 623 -42.50 -62.28 -42.44
C ASN A 623 -42.46 -62.13 -40.90
N THR A 624 -43.57 -62.46 -40.24
CA THR A 624 -43.69 -62.44 -38.77
C THR A 624 -42.63 -63.28 -38.05
N LYS A 625 -41.90 -64.16 -38.74
CA LYS A 625 -40.83 -65.00 -38.20
C LYS A 625 -39.44 -64.46 -38.45
N LYS A 626 -39.27 -63.33 -39.15
CA LYS A 626 -37.99 -62.74 -39.48
C LYS A 626 -37.77 -61.42 -38.78
N THR A 627 -36.59 -61.25 -38.23
CA THR A 627 -36.18 -60.00 -37.59
C THR A 627 -35.99 -58.91 -38.67
N ALA A 628 -36.49 -57.69 -38.38
CA ALA A 628 -36.31 -56.53 -39.22
C ALA A 628 -35.09 -55.74 -38.76
N GLY A 629 -34.16 -55.44 -39.67
CA GLY A 629 -33.04 -54.55 -39.40
C GLY A 629 -33.22 -53.20 -40.09
N PHE A 630 -33.33 -52.13 -39.34
CA PHE A 630 -33.31 -50.75 -39.86
C PHE A 630 -31.95 -50.14 -39.60
N GLY A 631 -31.30 -49.63 -40.64
CA GLY A 631 -30.07 -48.86 -40.51
C GLY A 631 -30.36 -47.40 -40.21
N ILE A 632 -29.75 -46.85 -39.19
CA ILE A 632 -29.80 -45.42 -38.90
C ILE A 632 -28.38 -44.85 -39.09
N GLY A 633 -28.27 -43.79 -39.84
CA GLY A 633 -27.06 -42.98 -39.94
C GLY A 633 -27.31 -41.58 -39.42
N VAL A 634 -26.34 -41.04 -38.70
CA VAL A 634 -26.34 -39.60 -38.28
C VAL A 634 -25.00 -38.99 -38.65
N ALA A 635 -25.04 -37.75 -39.10
CA ALA A 635 -23.85 -37.05 -39.56
C ALA A 635 -23.87 -35.59 -39.17
N ASN A 636 -22.68 -34.98 -39.06
CA ASN A 636 -22.56 -33.53 -39.00
C ASN A 636 -21.80 -33.08 -40.28
N ALA A 637 -22.52 -32.57 -41.26
CA ALA A 637 -22.00 -32.06 -42.52
C ALA A 637 -21.62 -30.57 -42.47
N GLY A 638 -21.85 -29.92 -41.31
CA GLY A 638 -21.63 -28.51 -41.14
C GLY A 638 -20.16 -28.09 -40.97
N PRO A 639 -19.91 -26.80 -41.01
CA PRO A 639 -18.55 -26.28 -40.92
C PRO A 639 -17.92 -26.43 -39.52
N HIS A 640 -18.72 -26.58 -38.45
CA HIS A 640 -18.24 -26.65 -37.06
C HIS A 640 -18.75 -27.89 -36.33
N ASP A 641 -18.16 -28.18 -35.19
CA ASP A 641 -18.62 -29.20 -34.26
C ASP A 641 -19.99 -28.81 -33.64
N ALA A 642 -20.83 -29.81 -33.46
CA ALA A 642 -22.12 -29.61 -32.78
C ALA A 642 -21.99 -29.88 -31.26
N ARG A 643 -22.41 -28.95 -30.46
CA ARG A 643 -22.37 -29.06 -28.99
C ARG A 643 -23.64 -29.74 -28.48
N ASP A 644 -23.46 -30.62 -27.49
CA ASP A 644 -24.56 -31.31 -26.79
C ASP A 644 -25.53 -31.97 -27.76
N ALA A 645 -25.00 -32.67 -28.78
CA ALA A 645 -25.81 -33.36 -29.76
C ALA A 645 -26.59 -34.51 -29.10
N VAL A 646 -27.83 -34.68 -29.52
CA VAL A 646 -28.75 -35.72 -29.02
C VAL A 646 -29.40 -36.44 -30.17
N LEU A 647 -29.24 -37.77 -30.20
CA LEU A 647 -29.99 -38.64 -31.10
C LEU A 647 -31.11 -39.33 -30.31
N VAL A 648 -32.32 -39.20 -30.83
CA VAL A 648 -33.50 -39.91 -30.33
C VAL A 648 -34.00 -40.83 -31.43
N ILE A 649 -34.13 -42.10 -31.11
CA ILE A 649 -34.68 -43.14 -32.02
C ILE A 649 -36.05 -43.52 -31.50
N ALA A 650 -37.07 -43.43 -32.35
CA ALA A 650 -38.42 -43.81 -32.09
C ALA A 650 -38.78 -45.08 -32.89
N VAL A 651 -39.11 -46.16 -32.21
CA VAL A 651 -39.51 -47.43 -32.84
C VAL A 651 -40.99 -47.65 -32.62
N ASN A 652 -41.78 -47.53 -33.66
CA ASN A 652 -43.20 -47.84 -33.64
C ASN A 652 -43.39 -49.31 -34.02
N ALA A 653 -43.62 -50.12 -32.97
CA ALA A 653 -43.83 -51.55 -33.05
C ALA A 653 -44.74 -52.02 -31.93
N PRO A 654 -45.50 -53.13 -32.07
CA PRO A 654 -46.29 -53.69 -30.94
C PRO A 654 -45.40 -54.00 -29.77
N LYS A 655 -45.89 -53.79 -28.55
CA LYS A 655 -45.12 -54.03 -27.29
C LYS A 655 -44.57 -55.45 -27.18
N SER A 656 -45.18 -56.40 -27.86
CA SER A 656 -44.71 -57.78 -27.94
C SER A 656 -43.47 -57.97 -28.86
N ALA A 657 -43.12 -56.97 -29.67
CA ALA A 657 -41.93 -57.01 -30.46
C ALA A 657 -40.69 -56.74 -29.62
N ALA A 658 -39.68 -57.60 -29.72
CA ALA A 658 -38.40 -57.33 -29.08
C ALA A 658 -37.64 -56.33 -29.95
N VAL A 659 -37.14 -55.25 -29.34
CA VAL A 659 -36.33 -54.20 -29.97
C VAL A 659 -34.94 -54.18 -29.36
N SER A 660 -33.92 -54.20 -30.17
CA SER A 660 -32.54 -53.96 -29.77
C SER A 660 -31.90 -52.91 -30.68
N ILE A 661 -30.99 -52.10 -30.12
CA ILE A 661 -30.24 -51.12 -30.87
C ILE A 661 -28.74 -51.38 -30.66
N ASP A 662 -28.05 -51.68 -31.74
CA ASP A 662 -26.62 -51.90 -31.76
C ASP A 662 -25.95 -50.74 -32.51
N GLY A 663 -24.82 -50.28 -31.99
CA GLY A 663 -24.03 -49.18 -32.59
C GLY A 663 -23.21 -48.41 -31.54
N SER A 664 -22.39 -47.52 -32.04
CA SER A 664 -21.56 -46.66 -31.20
C SER A 664 -21.85 -45.18 -31.54
N PRO A 665 -22.14 -44.36 -30.54
CA PRO A 665 -22.24 -44.64 -29.10
C PRO A 665 -23.50 -45.43 -28.71
N SER A 666 -23.52 -45.94 -27.46
CA SER A 666 -24.60 -46.77 -26.97
C SER A 666 -25.93 -46.02 -26.74
N CYS A 667 -27.05 -46.69 -26.99
CA CYS A 667 -28.38 -46.14 -26.75
C CYS A 667 -29.07 -46.83 -25.56
N VAL A 668 -29.84 -46.12 -24.78
CA VAL A 668 -30.66 -46.65 -23.69
C VAL A 668 -32.14 -46.40 -23.95
N ASN A 669 -32.99 -47.32 -23.55
CA ASN A 669 -34.44 -47.15 -23.67
C ASN A 669 -34.87 -46.04 -22.68
N ALA A 670 -35.47 -44.97 -23.21
CA ALA A 670 -35.91 -43.81 -22.48
C ALA A 670 -37.41 -43.87 -22.10
N SER A 671 -38.22 -44.54 -22.95
CA SER A 671 -39.64 -44.73 -22.62
C SER A 671 -40.26 -45.83 -23.54
N ASP A 672 -41.23 -46.61 -22.99
CA ASP A 672 -42.02 -47.62 -23.71
C ASP A 672 -43.50 -47.39 -23.48
N THR A 673 -44.23 -47.41 -24.59
CA THR A 673 -45.68 -47.45 -24.61
C THR A 673 -46.14 -48.76 -25.34
N PRO A 674 -47.42 -49.10 -25.42
CA PRO A 674 -47.89 -50.30 -26.13
C PRO A 674 -47.51 -50.39 -27.62
N THR A 675 -47.20 -49.24 -28.23
CA THR A 675 -46.90 -49.17 -29.68
C THR A 675 -45.64 -48.37 -30.03
N LEU A 676 -44.98 -47.69 -29.05
CA LEU A 676 -43.86 -46.83 -29.32
C LEU A 676 -42.78 -47.00 -28.25
N SER A 677 -41.59 -47.38 -28.65
CA SER A 677 -40.38 -47.38 -27.81
C SER A 677 -39.48 -46.21 -28.24
N THR A 678 -39.03 -45.40 -27.25
CA THR A 678 -38.12 -44.30 -27.53
C THR A 678 -36.76 -44.58 -26.89
N TRP A 679 -35.72 -44.43 -27.68
CA TRP A 679 -34.32 -44.65 -27.26
C TRP A 679 -33.53 -43.36 -27.38
N ARG A 680 -32.70 -43.12 -26.38
CA ARG A 680 -31.79 -41.99 -26.38
C ARG A 680 -30.34 -42.45 -26.43
N CYS A 681 -29.58 -41.95 -27.41
CA CYS A 681 -28.19 -42.34 -27.62
C CYS A 681 -27.25 -41.31 -27.00
N THR A 682 -26.27 -41.79 -26.28
CA THR A 682 -25.21 -40.95 -25.71
C THR A 682 -24.29 -40.51 -26.85
N MET A 683 -24.18 -39.17 -26.98
CA MET A 683 -23.25 -38.52 -27.90
C MET A 683 -22.09 -37.91 -27.14
N PRO A 684 -20.90 -37.74 -27.77
CA PRO A 684 -19.84 -36.95 -27.15
C PRO A 684 -20.29 -35.50 -26.96
N ALA A 685 -19.72 -34.79 -25.97
CA ALA A 685 -20.04 -33.38 -25.69
C ALA A 685 -19.89 -32.50 -26.94
N TRP A 686 -18.95 -32.85 -27.81
CA TRP A 686 -18.77 -32.26 -29.14
C TRP A 686 -18.88 -33.34 -30.23
N TYR A 687 -19.90 -33.23 -31.06
CA TYR A 687 -20.07 -34.08 -32.21
C TYR A 687 -19.36 -33.43 -33.40
N GLY A 688 -18.20 -33.99 -33.72
CA GLY A 688 -17.21 -33.39 -34.67
C GLY A 688 -17.76 -33.18 -36.06
N ARG A 689 -17.29 -32.11 -36.70
CA ARG A 689 -17.49 -31.87 -38.14
C ARG A 689 -17.00 -33.07 -38.95
N GLY A 690 -17.81 -33.51 -39.90
CA GLY A 690 -17.51 -34.67 -40.76
C GLY A 690 -17.70 -36.01 -40.05
N ARG A 691 -18.10 -36.04 -38.79
CA ARG A 691 -18.38 -37.30 -38.07
C ARG A 691 -19.66 -37.93 -38.57
N VAL A 692 -19.62 -39.26 -38.73
CA VAL A 692 -20.76 -40.10 -39.07
C VAL A 692 -20.79 -41.27 -38.12
N ASP A 693 -21.95 -41.51 -37.49
CA ASP A 693 -22.19 -42.68 -36.66
C ASP A 693 -23.35 -43.48 -37.25
N ALA A 694 -23.31 -44.81 -37.08
CA ALA A 694 -24.30 -45.73 -37.60
C ALA A 694 -24.86 -46.63 -36.48
N TYR A 695 -26.15 -46.92 -36.55
CA TYR A 695 -26.87 -47.75 -35.61
C TYR A 695 -27.68 -48.76 -36.37
N LEU A 696 -27.82 -49.98 -35.83
CA LEU A 696 -28.72 -51.01 -36.34
C LEU A 696 -29.87 -51.20 -35.32
N VAL A 697 -31.08 -50.85 -35.72
CA VAL A 697 -32.28 -51.12 -34.96
C VAL A 697 -32.86 -52.43 -35.40
N THR A 698 -32.84 -53.41 -34.54
CA THR A 698 -33.37 -54.74 -34.82
C THR A 698 -34.75 -54.89 -34.11
N VAL A 699 -35.76 -55.15 -34.87
CA VAL A 699 -37.14 -55.37 -34.37
C VAL A 699 -37.54 -56.81 -34.71
N ASN A 700 -37.90 -57.58 -33.69
CA ASN A 700 -38.45 -58.91 -33.87
C ASN A 700 -39.98 -58.85 -33.87
N PRO A 701 -40.68 -59.01 -35.03
CA PRO A 701 -42.10 -58.84 -35.18
C PRO A 701 -42.92 -60.09 -34.79
N TYR A 702 -42.38 -61.03 -34.04
CA TYR A 702 -42.93 -62.37 -33.82
C TYR A 702 -44.43 -62.37 -33.39
N HIS A 703 -44.94 -61.36 -32.74
CA HIS A 703 -46.31 -61.20 -32.35
C HIS A 703 -47.05 -60.08 -33.09
N ALA A 704 -46.45 -59.47 -34.13
CA ALA A 704 -47.12 -58.48 -34.94
C ALA A 704 -48.21 -59.09 -35.76
N GLN A 705 -49.37 -58.43 -35.84
CA GLN A 705 -50.47 -58.88 -36.73
C GLN A 705 -50.05 -58.67 -38.20
N PRO A 706 -50.46 -59.56 -39.13
CA PRO A 706 -50.36 -59.28 -40.53
C PRO A 706 -50.91 -57.89 -40.87
N ASP A 707 -50.28 -57.20 -41.84
CA ASP A 707 -50.61 -55.85 -42.27
C ASP A 707 -50.23 -54.75 -41.30
N THR A 708 -49.52 -55.07 -40.22
CA THR A 708 -48.90 -54.05 -39.33
C THR A 708 -47.75 -53.37 -40.03
N ALA A 709 -47.69 -52.06 -39.99
CA ALA A 709 -46.49 -51.28 -40.37
C ALA A 709 -45.57 -51.13 -39.17
N LEU A 710 -44.32 -51.57 -39.30
CA LEU A 710 -43.24 -51.24 -38.39
C LEU A 710 -42.54 -50.02 -38.92
N SER A 711 -42.31 -49.01 -38.10
CA SER A 711 -41.55 -47.85 -38.52
C SER A 711 -40.47 -47.44 -37.49
N VAL A 712 -39.37 -46.95 -38.00
CA VAL A 712 -38.28 -46.40 -37.21
C VAL A 712 -38.08 -44.95 -37.64
N GLY A 713 -38.07 -44.04 -36.70
CA GLY A 713 -37.72 -42.62 -36.88
C GLY A 713 -36.48 -42.27 -36.09
N ALA A 714 -35.71 -41.35 -36.61
CA ALA A 714 -34.55 -40.77 -35.98
C ALA A 714 -34.66 -39.24 -35.94
N SER A 715 -34.35 -38.65 -34.82
CA SER A 715 -34.24 -37.18 -34.66
C SER A 715 -32.90 -36.85 -34.06
N PHE A 716 -32.09 -36.02 -34.75
CA PHE A 716 -30.74 -35.67 -34.38
C PHE A 716 -30.64 -34.14 -34.23
N GLN A 717 -30.36 -33.65 -33.02
CA GLN A 717 -30.44 -32.22 -32.66
C GLN A 717 -29.23 -31.84 -31.79
N SER A 718 -28.88 -30.56 -31.76
CA SER A 718 -27.84 -29.98 -30.89
C SER A 718 -28.23 -28.61 -30.41
N THR A 719 -27.43 -28.04 -29.48
CA THR A 719 -27.52 -26.62 -29.04
C THR A 719 -26.84 -25.68 -30.04
N THR A 720 -25.98 -26.21 -30.96
CA THR A 720 -25.38 -25.44 -32.05
C THR A 720 -26.43 -25.18 -33.13
N THR A 721 -26.48 -23.94 -33.64
CA THR A 721 -27.40 -23.58 -34.72
C THR A 721 -27.22 -24.48 -35.95
N ASP A 722 -28.33 -25.07 -36.39
CA ASP A 722 -28.35 -25.86 -37.63
C ASP A 722 -29.04 -25.04 -38.74
N PRO A 723 -28.35 -24.77 -39.87
CA PRO A 723 -28.92 -23.98 -40.96
C PRO A 723 -29.92 -24.78 -41.81
N ASN A 724 -29.96 -26.09 -41.63
CA ASN A 724 -30.85 -26.99 -42.40
C ASN A 724 -31.59 -27.99 -41.52
N PRO A 725 -32.42 -27.55 -40.55
CA PRO A 725 -33.03 -28.43 -39.57
C PRO A 725 -34.02 -29.41 -40.17
N GLY A 726 -34.36 -29.28 -41.46
CA GLY A 726 -35.26 -30.18 -42.15
C GLY A 726 -34.68 -31.58 -42.41
N ASN A 727 -33.32 -31.73 -42.45
CA ASN A 727 -32.64 -33.01 -42.61
C ASN A 727 -32.31 -33.71 -41.28
N ASN A 728 -32.64 -33.08 -40.14
CA ASN A 728 -32.35 -33.61 -38.81
C ASN A 728 -33.28 -34.78 -38.42
N THR A 729 -34.28 -35.07 -39.21
CA THR A 729 -35.25 -36.13 -38.93
C THR A 729 -35.39 -37.01 -40.18
N ALA A 730 -35.49 -38.29 -39.92
CA ALA A 730 -35.78 -39.28 -40.95
C ALA A 730 -36.67 -40.39 -40.37
N ALA A 731 -37.44 -40.99 -41.21
CA ALA A 731 -38.19 -42.17 -40.81
C ALA A 731 -38.34 -43.14 -42.01
N ALA A 732 -38.43 -44.42 -41.72
CA ALA A 732 -38.70 -45.44 -42.69
C ALA A 732 -39.64 -46.51 -42.10
N ALA A 733 -40.41 -47.13 -42.97
CA ALA A 733 -41.38 -48.16 -42.53
C ALA A 733 -41.29 -49.39 -43.42
N VAL A 734 -41.68 -50.54 -42.86
CA VAL A 734 -41.81 -51.80 -43.57
C VAL A 734 -43.08 -52.50 -43.15
N ARG A 735 -43.83 -53.12 -44.07
CA ARG A 735 -45.04 -53.86 -43.82
C ARG A 735 -44.74 -55.29 -43.39
N VAL A 736 -45.44 -55.79 -42.36
CA VAL A 736 -45.36 -57.16 -41.90
C VAL A 736 -46.49 -57.95 -42.63
N VAL A 737 -46.15 -59.05 -43.25
CA VAL A 737 -47.10 -59.91 -43.93
C VAL A 737 -47.15 -61.29 -43.28
N GLY A 738 -48.28 -61.98 -43.40
CA GLY A 738 -48.43 -63.32 -42.86
C GLY A 738 -47.43 -64.33 -43.46
N ALA A 739 -47.14 -65.39 -42.73
CA ALA A 739 -46.12 -66.40 -43.14
C ALA A 739 -46.37 -67.11 -44.48
N THR A 740 -47.63 -67.03 -45.01
CA THR A 740 -48.05 -67.63 -46.26
C THR A 740 -47.98 -66.69 -47.46
N ALA A 741 -47.68 -65.42 -47.33
CA ALA A 741 -47.69 -64.40 -48.38
C ALA A 741 -46.33 -64.17 -49.11
N LEU A 742 -45.30 -64.94 -48.74
CA LEU A 742 -43.94 -64.83 -49.32
C LEU A 742 -43.56 -66.15 -50.01
N GLN A 743 -44.41 -66.67 -50.91
CA GLN A 743 -43.95 -67.65 -51.94
C GLN A 743 -43.67 -67.00 -53.29
#